data_a822e3968d3468a2b193c8ea80b99290
#
_entry.id   a822e3968d3468a2b193c8ea80b99290
#
_cell.length_a   1.000
_cell.length_b   1.000
_cell.length_c   1.000
_cell.angle_alpha   90.00
_cell.angle_beta   90.00
_cell.angle_gamma   90.00
#
_symmetry.space_group_name_H-M   'P 1'
#
loop_
_entity.id
_entity.type
_entity.pdbx_description
1 polymer ?
#
loop_
_entity_poly.entity_id
_entity_poly.type
_entity_poly.pdbx_seq_one_letter_code
_entity_poly.pdbx_strand_id
1 'polypeptide(L)'
;MDYNFKAAEKKWQEKWEEAGVFHAVDNSDKPKFYGLVEFPYPSGAGMHVGHIKAYSGLEVVSRKRRLQGYNVLFPIGFDAYGLPTENYAIKTGIHPRKVTDMNIAKFTSQLKKVGFSFDWTRVVDTTEEGYYKWTQWIFLKMFENGLAFRDKTLVNYCPSCKVVLSNEDSQGGKCDICHSEVVQKSKDVWYLRITEYADKLLDGLNKVDYLPNIKQQQINWIGKSRGAFVNFTLKDIPETLRIYTTRPDTLFGVTFMVIAPEHPIIDKYADKIGNMDAINAYRAECAKKTEFERTQLVKDKTGVCIDGLTAVNPVNGKEIPVYISDYVMMGYGTGAIMAVPAHDDRDYAFAKKFGIDIIEVIRGGNIEEAAYTGDGEMVNSGFLNGLDNKKDSIARMIDYLTEKGIGEGGVQYKMKDWAFNRQRYWGEPIPIVHCPKCGMVAVPYDELPLKLPEVENFDPGSDGESPLAKIDSFVNCKCPKCGGDAKRETDTMPQWAGSSWYFLRYVDPHNDKAFADYDKLKYWMPVDWYNGGMEHVTRHLIYSRFWYKFLYDLGLVPYEEPYQKRTAQGLILGPDGVKMSKSRGNVIDPNEVVDAYGADVLRTYVLFMGDYEKAAPWSESSVKGCKRFIDRIWNLQDILKDGDAYSEKLESAFHKTVKKVSEDIETLKYNTAIAALMTLLNNIYDAGEINRAELKTLLILVNPFAPHVTEEMWSTLGYGEMLAKDASWPAYDPEKCVDSTIEIAVQVNGKLRGKLVVAADISAEDAIAAAKADEKVQSFLTDKNVVKEIYVPGKLVNLVVKG
;
A
#
# COMPACT_ATOMS: atom_id res chain seq x y z
N MET A 1 4.81 42.19 16.12
CA MET A 1 6.05 41.51 16.56
C MET A 1 6.31 40.34 15.61
N ASP A 2 7.57 40.14 15.20
CA ASP A 2 7.88 38.99 14.34
C ASP A 2 7.75 37.67 15.10
N TYR A 3 7.17 36.64 14.44
CA TYR A 3 7.02 35.33 15.02
C TYR A 3 8.35 34.58 15.11
N ASN A 4 8.82 34.37 16.34
CA ASN A 4 10.03 33.59 16.59
C ASN A 4 9.71 32.09 16.63
N PHE A 5 9.54 31.47 15.47
CA PHE A 5 9.16 30.08 15.35
C PHE A 5 10.17 29.12 16.04
N LYS A 6 11.48 29.40 15.98
CA LYS A 6 12.50 28.55 16.62
C LYS A 6 12.32 28.44 18.14
N ALA A 7 12.02 29.56 18.78
CA ALA A 7 11.77 29.58 20.22
C ALA A 7 10.45 28.91 20.59
N ALA A 8 9.38 29.19 19.81
CA ALA A 8 8.07 28.59 20.02
C ALA A 8 8.08 27.07 19.80
N GLU A 9 8.68 26.58 18.72
CA GLU A 9 8.78 25.17 18.42
C GLU A 9 9.50 24.39 19.51
N LYS A 10 10.68 24.86 19.95
CA LYS A 10 11.42 24.25 21.05
C LYS A 10 10.59 24.21 22.34
N LYS A 11 10.03 25.36 22.74
CA LYS A 11 9.21 25.51 23.95
C LYS A 11 8.04 24.53 23.97
N TRP A 12 7.30 24.39 22.84
CA TRP A 12 6.08 23.58 22.82
C TRP A 12 6.38 22.10 22.70
N GLN A 13 7.41 21.69 21.98
CA GLN A 13 7.84 20.29 21.92
C GLN A 13 8.26 19.79 23.31
N GLU A 14 9.02 20.58 24.07
CA GLU A 14 9.40 20.28 25.45
C GLU A 14 8.15 20.20 26.37
N LYS A 15 7.25 21.17 26.30
CA LYS A 15 6.03 21.20 27.13
C LYS A 15 5.07 20.05 26.83
N TRP A 16 4.90 19.67 25.58
CA TRP A 16 4.04 18.53 25.22
C TRP A 16 4.60 17.21 25.77
N GLU A 17 5.92 17.03 25.70
CA GLU A 17 6.59 15.83 26.21
C GLU A 17 6.50 15.77 27.74
N GLU A 18 6.81 16.84 28.43
CA GLU A 18 6.73 16.96 29.89
C GLU A 18 5.30 16.71 30.42
N ALA A 19 4.30 17.26 29.74
CA ALA A 19 2.90 17.12 30.14
C ALA A 19 2.27 15.77 29.71
N GLY A 20 2.94 15.00 28.87
CA GLY A 20 2.46 13.72 28.36
C GLY A 20 1.13 13.80 27.60
N VAL A 21 0.83 14.94 26.95
CA VAL A 21 -0.49 15.19 26.35
C VAL A 21 -0.84 14.26 25.19
N PHE A 22 0.14 13.55 24.64
CA PHE A 22 -0.05 12.61 23.53
C PHE A 22 0.01 11.15 23.96
N HIS A 23 0.18 10.88 25.25
CA HIS A 23 0.19 9.51 25.77
C HIS A 23 -1.21 8.89 25.74
N ALA A 24 -1.29 7.70 25.16
CA ALA A 24 -2.49 6.90 25.14
C ALA A 24 -2.69 6.17 26.47
N VAL A 25 -3.94 6.10 26.94
CA VAL A 25 -4.30 5.45 28.21
C VAL A 25 -5.02 4.14 27.92
N ASP A 26 -4.47 3.03 28.40
CA ASP A 26 -5.09 1.70 28.23
C ASP A 26 -6.42 1.62 28.98
N ASN A 27 -7.44 1.01 28.36
CA ASN A 27 -8.76 0.78 28.95
C ASN A 27 -9.48 2.05 29.47
N SER A 28 -9.32 3.17 28.78
CA SER A 28 -9.98 4.43 29.08
C SER A 28 -11.48 4.37 28.77
N ASP A 29 -12.30 5.12 29.53
CA ASP A 29 -13.75 5.30 29.25
C ASP A 29 -14.02 6.19 28.03
N LYS A 30 -13.00 6.91 27.51
CA LYS A 30 -13.12 7.71 26.30
C LYS A 30 -13.21 6.82 25.06
N PRO A 31 -13.91 7.25 24.00
CA PRO A 31 -13.86 6.56 22.71
C PRO A 31 -12.40 6.49 22.22
N LYS A 32 -11.99 5.31 21.78
CA LYS A 32 -10.62 5.10 21.29
C LYS A 32 -10.48 5.55 19.84
N PHE A 33 -9.29 5.99 19.49
CA PHE A 33 -8.84 6.12 18.10
C PHE A 33 -7.41 5.63 17.98
N TYR A 34 -7.21 4.58 17.21
CA TYR A 34 -5.89 4.06 16.88
C TYR A 34 -5.53 4.48 15.44
N GLY A 35 -4.75 5.55 15.29
CA GLY A 35 -4.17 6.00 14.03
C GLY A 35 -2.82 5.34 13.80
N LEU A 36 -2.61 4.71 12.64
CA LEU A 36 -1.37 4.03 12.31
C LEU A 36 -0.75 4.60 11.03
N VAL A 37 0.53 4.88 11.08
CA VAL A 37 1.37 5.16 9.91
C VAL A 37 2.42 4.05 9.77
N GLU A 38 2.89 3.81 8.54
CA GLU A 38 4.00 2.89 8.33
C GLU A 38 5.24 3.41 9.04
N PHE A 39 5.83 2.59 9.91
CA PHE A 39 7.06 3.00 10.57
C PHE A 39 8.23 3.02 9.58
N PRO A 40 9.16 3.99 9.73
CA PRO A 40 10.22 4.17 8.77
C PRO A 40 11.29 3.09 8.88
N TYR A 41 11.94 2.80 7.74
CA TYR A 41 13.21 2.12 7.70
C TYR A 41 14.34 3.15 7.91
N PRO A 42 15.09 3.12 9.03
CA PRO A 42 16.08 4.14 9.35
C PRO A 42 17.35 3.98 8.52
N SER A 43 17.33 4.50 7.30
CA SER A 43 18.48 4.49 6.38
C SER A 43 19.42 5.69 6.60
N GLY A 44 20.73 5.51 6.35
CA GLY A 44 21.79 6.42 6.73
C GLY A 44 21.72 7.90 6.34
N ALA A 45 20.87 8.29 5.40
CA ALA A 45 20.76 9.71 5.01
C ALA A 45 19.69 10.50 5.81
N GLY A 46 18.91 9.85 6.68
CA GLY A 46 17.78 10.47 7.35
C GLY A 46 16.51 10.48 6.50
N MET A 47 15.48 11.14 7.00
CA MET A 47 14.20 11.30 6.34
C MET A 47 14.24 12.35 5.24
N HIS A 48 13.32 12.25 4.30
CA HIS A 48 13.04 13.30 3.31
C HIS A 48 11.58 13.78 3.47
N VAL A 49 11.24 14.90 2.84
CA VAL A 49 9.91 15.52 2.95
C VAL A 49 8.75 14.59 2.58
N GLY A 50 8.98 13.54 1.80
CA GLY A 50 7.98 12.50 1.51
C GLY A 50 7.49 11.75 2.75
N HIS A 51 8.39 11.45 3.72
CA HIS A 51 7.99 10.88 5.01
C HIS A 51 7.13 11.86 5.81
N ILE A 52 7.48 13.16 5.75
CA ILE A 52 6.72 14.18 6.47
C ILE A 52 5.28 14.26 5.95
N LYS A 53 5.08 14.21 4.61
CA LYS A 53 3.73 14.12 4.03
C LYS A 53 2.96 12.89 4.51
N ALA A 54 3.61 11.73 4.48
CA ALA A 54 3.01 10.47 4.87
C ALA A 54 2.47 10.49 6.31
N TYR A 55 3.25 11.07 7.23
CA TYR A 55 2.87 11.13 8.65
C TYR A 55 1.90 12.27 8.94
N SER A 56 2.06 13.41 8.27
CA SER A 56 1.20 14.61 8.49
C SER A 56 -0.28 14.32 8.25
N GLY A 57 -0.63 13.39 7.36
CA GLY A 57 -2.03 13.07 7.10
C GLY A 57 -2.75 12.59 8.36
N LEU A 58 -2.34 11.49 8.95
CA LEU A 58 -2.97 10.98 10.18
C LEU A 58 -2.63 11.79 11.43
N GLU A 59 -1.55 12.54 11.41
CA GLU A 59 -1.26 13.53 12.45
C GLU A 59 -2.39 14.55 12.59
N VAL A 60 -2.87 15.11 11.47
CA VAL A 60 -4.01 16.05 11.46
C VAL A 60 -5.26 15.39 12.03
N VAL A 61 -5.57 14.17 11.60
CA VAL A 61 -6.71 13.41 12.13
C VAL A 61 -6.55 13.15 13.63
N SER A 62 -5.37 12.72 14.06
CA SER A 62 -5.09 12.40 15.47
C SER A 62 -5.24 13.60 16.38
N ARG A 63 -4.76 14.78 15.97
CA ARG A 63 -4.97 16.03 16.72
C ARG A 63 -6.44 16.41 16.81
N LYS A 64 -7.17 16.35 15.69
CA LYS A 64 -8.61 16.60 15.67
C LYS A 64 -9.35 15.62 16.61
N ARG A 65 -9.03 14.32 16.59
CA ARG A 65 -9.64 13.31 17.47
C ARG A 65 -9.41 13.64 18.95
N ARG A 66 -8.18 14.06 19.34
CA ARG A 66 -7.91 14.51 20.71
C ARG A 66 -8.78 15.69 21.11
N LEU A 67 -8.89 16.71 20.24
CA LEU A 67 -9.78 17.86 20.44
C LEU A 67 -11.26 17.49 20.47
N GLN A 68 -11.65 16.34 19.91
CA GLN A 68 -13.00 15.76 20.00
C GLN A 68 -13.18 14.91 21.26
N GLY A 69 -12.18 14.79 22.13
CA GLY A 69 -12.25 14.04 23.39
C GLY A 69 -11.93 12.56 23.27
N TYR A 70 -11.39 12.09 22.14
CA TYR A 70 -10.95 10.69 21.97
C TYR A 70 -9.66 10.41 22.76
N ASN A 71 -9.54 9.16 23.20
CA ASN A 71 -8.28 8.58 23.64
C ASN A 71 -7.53 8.08 22.39
N VAL A 72 -6.42 8.74 22.04
CA VAL A 72 -5.75 8.53 20.75
C VAL A 72 -4.44 7.77 20.96
N LEU A 73 -4.30 6.61 20.31
CA LEU A 73 -3.05 5.91 20.14
C LEU A 73 -2.51 6.26 18.74
N PHE A 74 -1.42 7.03 18.71
CA PHE A 74 -0.70 7.41 17.50
C PHE A 74 0.79 7.16 17.70
N PRO A 75 1.24 5.90 17.53
CA PRO A 75 2.60 5.48 17.84
C PRO A 75 3.54 5.65 16.65
N ILE A 76 4.85 5.54 16.95
CA ILE A 76 5.93 5.45 15.96
C ILE A 76 6.97 4.44 16.41
N GLY A 77 7.73 3.87 15.49
CA GLY A 77 8.84 2.97 15.75
C GLY A 77 9.74 2.87 14.54
N PHE A 78 10.59 1.82 14.52
CA PHE A 78 11.61 1.67 13.49
C PHE A 78 11.69 0.23 13.00
N ASP A 79 11.56 0.05 11.68
CA ASP A 79 11.87 -1.20 10.99
C ASP A 79 13.35 -1.20 10.65
N ALA A 80 14.18 -1.82 11.48
CA ALA A 80 15.62 -1.56 11.46
C ALA A 80 16.49 -2.77 11.06
N TYR A 81 15.90 -3.97 10.92
CA TYR A 81 16.57 -5.10 10.28
C TYR A 81 16.50 -5.00 8.75
N GLY A 82 17.42 -5.66 8.06
CA GLY A 82 17.34 -5.86 6.62
C GLY A 82 18.56 -5.41 5.81
N LEU A 83 18.52 -5.71 4.54
CA LEU A 83 19.60 -5.55 3.57
C LEU A 83 20.15 -4.12 3.42
N PRO A 84 19.33 -3.04 3.42
CA PRO A 84 19.87 -1.71 3.22
C PRO A 84 20.87 -1.29 4.30
N THR A 85 20.59 -1.60 5.57
CA THR A 85 21.49 -1.31 6.68
C THR A 85 22.76 -2.16 6.60
N GLU A 86 22.62 -3.47 6.31
CA GLU A 86 23.77 -4.37 6.19
C GLU A 86 24.66 -3.99 5.01
N ASN A 87 24.10 -3.68 3.84
CA ASN A 87 24.85 -3.21 2.68
C ASN A 87 25.61 -1.90 2.95
N TYR A 88 24.98 -0.99 3.71
CA TYR A 88 25.65 0.24 4.14
C TYR A 88 26.80 -0.07 5.13
N ALA A 89 26.57 -0.97 6.07
CA ALA A 89 27.57 -1.42 7.03
C ALA A 89 28.79 -2.07 6.35
N ILE A 90 28.56 -2.96 5.39
CA ILE A 90 29.62 -3.57 4.56
C ILE A 90 30.43 -2.48 3.83
N LYS A 91 29.75 -1.52 3.20
CA LYS A 91 30.40 -0.44 2.45
C LYS A 91 31.24 0.48 3.33
N THR A 92 30.83 0.72 4.56
CA THR A 92 31.46 1.68 5.47
C THR A 92 32.41 1.03 6.49
N GLY A 93 32.36 -0.29 6.64
CA GLY A 93 33.11 -1.01 7.69
C GLY A 93 32.57 -0.76 9.11
N ILE A 94 31.35 -0.19 9.24
CA ILE A 94 30.73 0.07 10.54
C ILE A 94 29.74 -1.07 10.83
N HIS A 95 29.79 -1.66 12.02
CA HIS A 95 28.89 -2.75 12.41
C HIS A 95 27.41 -2.34 12.27
N PRO A 96 26.50 -3.21 11.73
CA PRO A 96 25.09 -2.87 11.47
C PRO A 96 24.36 -2.33 12.71
N ARG A 97 24.64 -2.85 13.92
CA ARG A 97 24.03 -2.35 15.17
C ARG A 97 24.32 -0.87 15.37
N LYS A 98 25.59 -0.45 15.20
CA LYS A 98 25.96 0.97 15.35
C LYS A 98 25.31 1.86 14.29
N VAL A 99 25.27 1.38 13.05
CA VAL A 99 24.58 2.08 11.95
C VAL A 99 23.11 2.27 12.31
N THR A 100 22.45 1.23 12.79
CA THR A 100 21.03 1.26 13.20
C THR A 100 20.81 2.28 14.31
N ASP A 101 21.60 2.24 15.39
CA ASP A 101 21.47 3.17 16.53
C ASP A 101 21.63 4.62 16.10
N MET A 102 22.62 4.92 15.29
CA MET A 102 22.85 6.27 14.73
C MET A 102 21.67 6.74 13.89
N ASN A 103 21.14 5.86 13.05
CA ASN A 103 20.05 6.20 12.15
C ASN A 103 18.73 6.39 12.91
N ILE A 104 18.42 5.53 13.89
CA ILE A 104 17.25 5.68 14.76
C ILE A 104 17.31 7.01 15.51
N ALA A 105 18.45 7.34 16.10
CA ALA A 105 18.63 8.63 16.79
C ALA A 105 18.39 9.82 15.85
N LYS A 106 18.90 9.75 14.61
CA LYS A 106 18.70 10.80 13.61
C LYS A 106 17.22 10.94 13.22
N PHE A 107 16.55 9.82 12.92
CA PHE A 107 15.12 9.83 12.56
C PHE A 107 14.25 10.34 13.71
N THR A 108 14.53 9.90 14.93
CA THR A 108 13.84 10.39 16.14
C THR A 108 13.98 11.91 16.29
N SER A 109 15.19 12.43 16.12
CA SER A 109 15.43 13.88 16.18
C SER A 109 14.65 14.63 15.08
N GLN A 110 14.62 14.12 13.85
CA GLN A 110 13.87 14.74 12.76
C GLN A 110 12.35 14.72 13.01
N LEU A 111 11.80 13.60 13.51
CA LEU A 111 10.37 13.47 13.81
C LEU A 111 9.95 14.41 14.96
N LYS A 112 10.75 14.48 16.04
CA LYS A 112 10.51 15.40 17.14
C LYS A 112 10.56 16.85 16.68
N LYS A 113 11.54 17.20 15.85
CA LYS A 113 11.71 18.58 15.32
C LYS A 113 10.51 19.05 14.49
N VAL A 114 9.80 18.15 13.81
CA VAL A 114 8.57 18.49 13.06
C VAL A 114 7.36 18.65 13.99
N GLY A 115 7.46 18.19 15.25
CA GLY A 115 6.40 18.36 16.25
C GLY A 115 5.20 17.45 16.03
N PHE A 116 5.42 16.20 15.59
CA PHE A 116 4.35 15.19 15.50
C PHE A 116 3.88 14.77 16.89
N SER A 117 2.57 14.53 17.01
CA SER A 117 1.93 14.11 18.27
C SER A 117 1.99 12.59 18.49
N PHE A 118 3.14 11.97 18.19
CA PHE A 118 3.37 10.57 18.47
C PHE A 118 3.44 10.27 19.97
N ASP A 119 2.94 9.10 20.35
CA ASP A 119 3.15 8.57 21.70
C ASP A 119 4.55 7.92 21.79
N TRP A 120 5.52 8.69 22.21
CA TRP A 120 6.91 8.24 22.35
C TRP A 120 7.14 7.20 23.45
N THR A 121 6.15 6.94 24.30
CA THR A 121 6.24 5.87 25.31
C THR A 121 5.98 4.49 24.71
N ARG A 122 5.51 4.44 23.45
CA ARG A 122 5.17 3.20 22.76
C ARG A 122 6.06 2.92 21.55
N VAL A 123 7.26 3.47 21.54
CA VAL A 123 8.25 3.23 20.49
C VAL A 123 8.65 1.76 20.44
N VAL A 124 8.75 1.20 19.24
CA VAL A 124 9.30 -0.12 19.01
C VAL A 124 10.47 -0.05 18.01
N ASP A 125 11.45 -0.93 18.22
CA ASP A 125 12.56 -1.17 17.32
C ASP A 125 12.60 -2.67 17.03
N THR A 126 12.48 -3.05 15.75
CA THR A 126 12.45 -4.45 15.33
C THR A 126 13.74 -5.19 15.66
N THR A 127 14.84 -4.50 15.93
CA THR A 127 16.13 -5.08 16.27
C THR A 127 16.36 -5.28 17.78
N GLU A 128 15.40 -4.81 18.61
CA GLU A 128 15.44 -5.04 20.04
C GLU A 128 15.08 -6.49 20.40
N GLU A 129 15.83 -7.08 21.34
CA GLU A 129 15.60 -8.47 21.81
C GLU A 129 14.17 -8.69 22.30
N GLY A 130 13.60 -7.72 23.02
CA GLY A 130 12.23 -7.74 23.51
C GLY A 130 11.19 -7.65 22.40
N TYR A 131 11.57 -7.23 21.18
CA TYR A 131 10.72 -7.21 20.02
C TYR A 131 10.85 -8.53 19.23
N TYR A 132 12.04 -8.85 18.70
CA TYR A 132 12.17 -9.97 17.77
C TYR A 132 12.04 -11.34 18.43
N LYS A 133 12.14 -11.44 19.77
CA LYS A 133 11.69 -12.60 20.52
C LYS A 133 10.30 -13.05 20.10
N TRP A 134 9.39 -12.10 19.91
CA TRP A 134 8.01 -12.38 19.56
C TRP A 134 7.83 -12.63 18.05
N THR A 135 8.65 -12.04 17.21
CA THR A 135 8.72 -12.43 15.78
C THR A 135 9.10 -13.90 15.64
N GLN A 136 10.13 -14.33 16.39
CA GLN A 136 10.56 -15.72 16.43
C GLN A 136 9.48 -16.63 17.01
N TRP A 137 8.79 -16.21 18.06
CA TRP A 137 7.68 -16.94 18.65
C TRP A 137 6.52 -17.16 17.68
N ILE A 138 6.11 -16.13 16.94
CA ILE A 138 5.06 -16.24 15.92
C ILE A 138 5.51 -17.18 14.81
N PHE A 139 6.76 -17.10 14.36
CA PHE A 139 7.31 -18.03 13.38
C PHE A 139 7.24 -19.48 13.86
N LEU A 140 7.61 -19.75 15.13
CA LEU A 140 7.51 -21.09 15.70
C LEU A 140 6.05 -21.58 15.75
N LYS A 141 5.10 -20.69 16.07
CA LYS A 141 3.67 -21.05 15.98
C LYS A 141 3.26 -21.42 14.56
N MET A 142 3.74 -20.72 13.54
CA MET A 142 3.51 -21.09 12.13
C MET A 142 4.17 -22.43 11.79
N PHE A 143 5.38 -22.68 12.27
CA PHE A 143 6.08 -23.96 12.07
C PHE A 143 5.34 -25.13 12.70
N GLU A 144 4.89 -25.01 13.95
CA GLU A 144 4.11 -26.01 14.66
C GLU A 144 2.77 -26.34 13.98
N ASN A 145 2.16 -25.34 13.31
CA ASN A 145 0.91 -25.50 12.57
C ASN A 145 1.11 -25.85 11.08
N GLY A 146 2.35 -26.17 10.66
CA GLY A 146 2.66 -26.59 9.28
C GLY A 146 2.61 -25.45 8.24
N LEU A 147 2.46 -24.20 8.68
CA LEU A 147 2.47 -23.05 7.77
C LEU A 147 3.88 -22.61 7.40
N ALA A 148 4.88 -22.82 8.27
CA ALA A 148 6.28 -22.62 7.93
C ALA A 148 6.91 -23.95 7.56
N PHE A 149 7.49 -24.05 6.36
CA PHE A 149 8.12 -25.27 5.87
C PHE A 149 9.35 -24.94 5.02
N ARG A 150 10.21 -25.94 4.79
CA ARG A 150 11.41 -25.80 3.96
C ARG A 150 11.32 -26.71 2.75
N ASP A 151 11.66 -26.18 1.58
CA ASP A 151 11.65 -26.96 0.34
C ASP A 151 12.80 -26.53 -0.57
N LYS A 152 13.26 -27.45 -1.42
CA LYS A 152 14.30 -27.19 -2.40
C LYS A 152 13.68 -26.93 -3.76
N THR A 153 13.64 -25.67 -4.16
CA THR A 153 13.00 -25.24 -5.40
C THR A 153 13.84 -24.22 -6.17
N LEU A 154 13.40 -23.94 -7.41
CA LEU A 154 13.89 -22.79 -8.16
C LEU A 154 13.29 -21.51 -7.57
N VAL A 155 14.14 -20.60 -7.14
CA VAL A 155 13.74 -19.33 -6.52
C VAL A 155 14.39 -18.15 -7.20
N ASN A 156 13.75 -16.99 -7.04
CA ASN A 156 14.34 -15.72 -7.43
C ASN A 156 15.57 -15.44 -6.57
N TYR A 157 16.71 -15.19 -7.20
CA TYR A 157 17.98 -14.91 -6.53
C TYR A 157 18.61 -13.65 -7.10
N CYS A 158 18.99 -12.72 -6.24
CA CYS A 158 19.76 -11.56 -6.63
C CYS A 158 21.26 -11.86 -6.56
N PRO A 159 21.99 -11.89 -7.69
CA PRO A 159 23.42 -12.18 -7.68
C PRO A 159 24.26 -11.05 -7.06
N SER A 160 23.77 -9.82 -7.11
CA SER A 160 24.44 -8.65 -6.51
C SER A 160 24.28 -8.62 -4.99
N CYS A 161 23.06 -8.77 -4.49
CA CYS A 161 22.78 -8.85 -3.05
C CYS A 161 23.10 -10.24 -2.47
N LYS A 162 23.29 -11.27 -3.29
CA LYS A 162 23.57 -12.67 -2.91
C LYS A 162 22.49 -13.26 -1.98
N VAL A 163 21.22 -13.00 -2.27
CA VAL A 163 20.07 -13.43 -1.46
C VAL A 163 18.95 -13.99 -2.30
N VAL A 164 18.17 -14.88 -1.71
CA VAL A 164 16.86 -15.31 -2.19
C VAL A 164 15.87 -14.16 -2.02
N LEU A 165 15.01 -13.96 -3.02
CA LEU A 165 13.96 -12.96 -3.02
C LEU A 165 12.59 -13.63 -3.14
N SER A 166 11.59 -13.04 -2.51
CA SER A 166 10.19 -13.36 -2.77
C SER A 166 9.76 -12.86 -4.16
N ASN A 167 8.60 -13.29 -4.63
CA ASN A 167 8.04 -12.77 -5.89
C ASN A 167 7.74 -11.27 -5.79
N GLU A 168 7.35 -10.83 -4.60
CA GLU A 168 7.07 -9.44 -4.29
C GLU A 168 8.32 -8.56 -4.32
N ASP A 169 9.48 -9.10 -3.91
CA ASP A 169 10.77 -8.40 -3.88
C ASP A 169 11.50 -8.41 -5.24
N SER A 170 10.95 -9.13 -6.23
CA SER A 170 11.56 -9.32 -7.56
C SER A 170 10.65 -8.95 -8.72
N GLN A 171 9.72 -8.04 -8.49
CA GLN A 171 8.76 -7.59 -9.51
C GLN A 171 9.48 -7.00 -10.73
N GLY A 172 9.03 -7.42 -11.92
CA GLY A 172 9.64 -6.98 -13.18
C GLY A 172 11.03 -7.55 -13.44
N GLY A 173 11.41 -8.66 -12.76
CA GLY A 173 12.70 -9.33 -12.96
C GLY A 173 13.89 -8.60 -12.33
N LYS A 174 13.65 -7.63 -11.46
CA LYS A 174 14.68 -6.83 -10.81
C LYS A 174 14.57 -6.89 -9.29
N CYS A 175 15.71 -6.91 -8.63
CA CYS A 175 15.79 -6.79 -7.18
C CYS A 175 15.28 -5.41 -6.74
N ASP A 176 14.35 -5.35 -5.81
CA ASP A 176 13.76 -4.10 -5.32
C ASP A 176 14.76 -3.21 -4.54
N ILE A 177 15.86 -3.80 -4.06
CA ILE A 177 16.88 -3.12 -3.25
C ILE A 177 18.00 -2.53 -4.12
N CYS A 178 18.64 -3.37 -4.97
CA CYS A 178 19.80 -2.94 -5.76
C CYS A 178 19.51 -2.74 -7.25
N HIS A 179 18.29 -3.06 -7.70
CA HIS A 179 17.79 -2.98 -9.07
C HIS A 179 18.55 -3.82 -10.10
N SER A 180 19.42 -4.75 -9.64
CA SER A 180 20.08 -5.73 -10.50
C SER A 180 19.10 -6.76 -11.00
N GLU A 181 19.40 -7.37 -12.14
CA GLU A 181 18.61 -8.47 -12.70
C GLU A 181 18.61 -9.67 -11.76
N VAL A 182 17.46 -10.30 -11.62
CA VAL A 182 17.21 -11.47 -10.79
C VAL A 182 17.33 -12.71 -11.65
N VAL A 183 18.00 -13.73 -11.12
CA VAL A 183 18.14 -15.03 -11.78
C VAL A 183 17.41 -16.12 -11.03
N GLN A 184 17.12 -17.24 -11.72
CA GLN A 184 16.56 -18.42 -11.07
C GLN A 184 17.71 -19.30 -10.55
N LYS A 185 17.63 -19.72 -9.26
CA LYS A 185 18.63 -20.58 -8.63
C LYS A 185 17.95 -21.66 -7.79
N SER A 186 18.39 -22.90 -7.88
CA SER A 186 17.91 -23.96 -6.99
C SER A 186 18.53 -23.80 -5.62
N LYS A 187 17.70 -23.57 -4.60
CA LYS A 187 18.10 -23.37 -3.19
C LYS A 187 17.10 -24.06 -2.25
N ASP A 188 17.58 -24.44 -1.08
CA ASP A 188 16.71 -24.76 0.05
C ASP A 188 16.18 -23.46 0.64
N VAL A 189 14.85 -23.31 0.69
CA VAL A 189 14.18 -22.09 1.09
C VAL A 189 13.09 -22.36 2.11
N TRP A 190 12.99 -21.51 3.11
CA TRP A 190 11.85 -21.44 4.00
C TRP A 190 10.69 -20.75 3.29
N TYR A 191 9.52 -21.32 3.42
CA TYR A 191 8.26 -20.78 2.92
C TYR A 191 7.25 -20.62 4.04
N LEU A 192 6.43 -19.56 3.93
CA LEU A 192 5.17 -19.47 4.66
C LEU A 192 4.00 -19.73 3.71
N ARG A 193 3.08 -20.66 4.08
CA ARG A 193 1.90 -21.06 3.27
C ARG A 193 0.83 -19.98 3.26
N ILE A 194 1.16 -18.79 2.73
CA ILE A 194 0.23 -17.69 2.61
C ILE A 194 -0.94 -18.02 1.67
N THR A 195 -0.75 -18.95 0.75
CA THR A 195 -1.79 -19.41 -0.19
C THR A 195 -2.96 -20.09 0.53
N GLU A 196 -2.74 -20.72 1.69
CA GLU A 196 -3.82 -21.25 2.52
C GLU A 196 -4.76 -20.18 3.09
N TYR A 197 -4.28 -18.94 3.14
CA TYR A 197 -5.04 -17.76 3.59
C TYR A 197 -5.61 -16.93 2.45
N ALA A 198 -5.40 -17.33 1.19
CA ALA A 198 -5.81 -16.56 0.01
C ALA A 198 -7.30 -16.17 0.04
N ASP A 199 -8.19 -17.12 0.35
CA ASP A 199 -9.62 -16.85 0.44
C ASP A 199 -9.97 -15.96 1.63
N LYS A 200 -9.40 -16.22 2.80
CA LYS A 200 -9.60 -15.37 3.99
C LYS A 200 -9.11 -13.94 3.75
N LEU A 201 -8.03 -13.77 2.98
CA LEU A 201 -7.52 -12.45 2.59
C LEU A 201 -8.45 -11.72 1.62
N LEU A 202 -9.05 -12.45 0.67
CA LEU A 202 -10.03 -11.88 -0.27
C LEU A 202 -11.35 -11.53 0.41
N ASP A 203 -11.89 -12.45 1.20
CA ASP A 203 -13.18 -12.28 1.89
C ASP A 203 -13.13 -11.13 2.90
N GLY A 204 -12.00 -10.98 3.58
CA GLY A 204 -11.77 -9.89 4.53
C GLY A 204 -11.83 -8.51 3.89
N LEU A 205 -11.52 -8.36 2.59
CA LEU A 205 -11.62 -7.07 1.89
C LEU A 205 -13.05 -6.53 1.83
N ASN A 206 -14.06 -7.40 1.99
CA ASN A 206 -15.46 -6.99 2.03
C ASN A 206 -15.87 -6.41 3.40
N LYS A 207 -15.05 -6.61 4.44
CA LYS A 207 -15.33 -6.22 5.83
C LYS A 207 -14.64 -4.91 6.24
N VAL A 208 -13.82 -4.34 5.36
CA VAL A 208 -12.95 -3.19 5.65
C VAL A 208 -13.17 -2.02 4.69
N ASP A 209 -12.89 -0.80 5.15
CA ASP A 209 -12.97 0.44 4.37
C ASP A 209 -11.58 0.81 3.79
N TYR A 210 -11.14 0.01 2.82
CA TYR A 210 -9.91 0.34 2.08
C TYR A 210 -10.28 1.06 0.79
N LEU A 211 -9.39 1.95 0.33
CA LEU A 211 -9.55 2.60 -0.96
C LEU A 211 -9.78 1.55 -2.07
N PRO A 212 -10.68 1.80 -3.04
CA PRO A 212 -11.01 0.83 -4.08
C PRO A 212 -9.80 0.31 -4.86
N ASN A 213 -8.82 1.17 -5.14
CA ASN A 213 -7.59 0.80 -5.83
C ASN A 213 -6.69 -0.13 -4.98
N ILE A 214 -6.70 0.00 -3.66
CA ILE A 214 -5.99 -0.89 -2.74
C ILE A 214 -6.63 -2.28 -2.76
N LYS A 215 -7.96 -2.35 -2.63
CA LYS A 215 -8.69 -3.62 -2.72
C LYS A 215 -8.42 -4.30 -4.06
N GLN A 216 -8.54 -3.57 -5.16
CA GLN A 216 -8.34 -4.13 -6.50
C GLN A 216 -6.92 -4.64 -6.72
N GLN A 217 -5.90 -3.95 -6.22
CA GLN A 217 -4.51 -4.41 -6.31
C GLN A 217 -4.30 -5.72 -5.53
N GLN A 218 -4.86 -5.86 -4.32
CA GLN A 218 -4.76 -7.11 -3.58
C GLN A 218 -5.51 -8.26 -4.26
N ILE A 219 -6.72 -7.99 -4.77
CA ILE A 219 -7.50 -8.98 -5.53
C ILE A 219 -6.70 -9.46 -6.76
N ASN A 220 -6.12 -8.54 -7.51
CA ASN A 220 -5.33 -8.87 -8.70
C ASN A 220 -4.03 -9.62 -8.35
N TRP A 221 -3.41 -9.30 -7.21
CA TRP A 221 -2.20 -9.95 -6.75
C TRP A 221 -2.46 -11.37 -6.29
N ILE A 222 -3.49 -11.58 -5.46
CA ILE A 222 -3.92 -12.90 -5.03
C ILE A 222 -4.40 -13.70 -6.24
N GLY A 223 -5.13 -13.06 -7.16
CA GLY A 223 -5.44 -13.58 -8.48
C GLY A 223 -6.18 -14.93 -8.43
N LYS A 224 -7.25 -14.99 -7.63
CA LYS A 224 -8.11 -16.18 -7.55
C LYS A 224 -8.75 -16.45 -8.90
N SER A 225 -8.53 -17.62 -9.44
CA SER A 225 -9.15 -18.12 -10.66
C SER A 225 -9.92 -19.42 -10.40
N ARG A 226 -11.11 -19.52 -10.97
CA ARG A 226 -11.92 -20.75 -10.95
C ARG A 226 -11.84 -21.40 -12.32
N GLY A 227 -11.69 -22.72 -12.35
CA GLY A 227 -11.54 -23.47 -13.59
C GLY A 227 -11.60 -24.95 -13.33
N ALA A 228 -10.86 -25.72 -14.12
CA ALA A 228 -10.77 -27.15 -13.97
C ALA A 228 -9.32 -27.66 -14.10
N PHE A 229 -8.99 -28.66 -13.32
CA PHE A 229 -7.86 -29.53 -13.58
C PHE A 229 -8.29 -30.58 -14.59
N VAL A 230 -7.49 -30.80 -15.62
CA VAL A 230 -7.79 -31.77 -16.68
C VAL A 230 -6.58 -32.66 -16.90
N ASN A 231 -6.83 -33.96 -17.00
CA ASN A 231 -5.82 -34.97 -17.16
C ASN A 231 -5.72 -35.41 -18.63
N PHE A 232 -4.60 -35.14 -19.28
CA PHE A 232 -4.29 -35.59 -20.63
C PHE A 232 -3.35 -36.80 -20.51
N THR A 233 -3.82 -37.99 -20.91
CA THR A 233 -2.97 -39.19 -20.98
C THR A 233 -1.99 -39.08 -22.10
N LEU A 234 -0.80 -39.64 -21.96
CA LEU A 234 0.18 -39.71 -23.02
C LEU A 234 0.07 -41.07 -23.75
N LYS A 235 0.18 -40.99 -25.08
CA LYS A 235 0.19 -42.22 -25.92
C LYS A 235 1.48 -42.98 -25.68
N ASP A 236 1.38 -44.30 -25.50
CA ASP A 236 2.50 -45.24 -25.34
C ASP A 236 3.44 -44.95 -24.15
N ILE A 237 3.02 -44.03 -23.25
CA ILE A 237 3.73 -43.64 -22.03
C ILE A 237 2.72 -43.70 -20.88
N PRO A 238 3.00 -44.46 -19.78
CA PRO A 238 2.08 -44.59 -18.65
C PRO A 238 2.11 -43.36 -17.74
N GLU A 239 1.89 -42.16 -18.31
CA GLU A 239 1.91 -40.85 -17.63
C GLU A 239 0.74 -40.00 -18.07
N THR A 240 0.44 -39.04 -17.25
CA THR A 240 -0.62 -38.07 -17.47
C THR A 240 -0.08 -36.68 -17.30
N LEU A 241 -0.31 -35.80 -18.28
CA LEU A 241 -0.09 -34.35 -18.12
C LEU A 241 -1.35 -33.76 -17.52
N ARG A 242 -1.26 -33.31 -16.29
CA ARG A 242 -2.35 -32.58 -15.63
C ARG A 242 -2.19 -31.10 -15.89
N ILE A 243 -3.23 -30.46 -16.42
CA ILE A 243 -3.26 -29.03 -16.66
C ILE A 243 -4.32 -28.34 -15.80
N TYR A 244 -4.19 -27.04 -15.63
CA TYR A 244 -5.26 -26.19 -15.12
C TYR A 244 -5.71 -25.20 -16.19
N THR A 245 -7.02 -25.05 -16.38
CA THR A 245 -7.60 -24.08 -17.31
C THR A 245 -8.80 -23.37 -16.70
N THR A 246 -8.92 -22.06 -16.95
CA THR A 246 -10.12 -21.29 -16.65
C THR A 246 -11.21 -21.45 -17.72
N ARG A 247 -10.87 -22.09 -18.84
CA ARG A 247 -11.74 -22.27 -20.02
C ARG A 247 -11.88 -23.75 -20.39
N PRO A 248 -12.38 -24.59 -19.46
CA PRO A 248 -12.58 -26.03 -19.78
C PRO A 248 -13.63 -26.22 -20.88
N ASP A 249 -14.55 -25.27 -21.10
CA ASP A 249 -15.51 -25.23 -22.21
C ASP A 249 -14.85 -25.36 -23.58
N THR A 250 -13.60 -24.90 -23.76
CA THR A 250 -12.88 -24.92 -25.02
C THR A 250 -12.09 -26.20 -25.30
N LEU A 251 -12.18 -27.23 -24.43
CA LEU A 251 -11.40 -28.48 -24.54
C LEU A 251 -11.52 -29.18 -25.88
N PHE A 252 -12.68 -29.12 -26.56
CA PHE A 252 -12.87 -29.69 -27.89
C PHE A 252 -12.01 -29.01 -28.98
N GLY A 253 -11.57 -27.77 -28.76
CA GLY A 253 -10.73 -27.00 -29.67
C GLY A 253 -9.22 -27.13 -29.38
N VAL A 254 -8.82 -27.97 -28.44
CA VAL A 254 -7.40 -28.20 -28.13
C VAL A 254 -6.74 -28.96 -29.27
N THR A 255 -5.71 -28.37 -29.85
CA THR A 255 -4.98 -28.96 -30.98
C THR A 255 -3.50 -29.28 -30.70
N PHE A 256 -2.97 -28.74 -29.58
CA PHE A 256 -1.64 -29.09 -29.09
C PHE A 256 -1.54 -28.84 -27.59
N MET A 257 -0.48 -29.35 -27.00
CA MET A 257 -0.09 -29.04 -25.62
C MET A 257 1.28 -28.40 -25.59
N VAL A 258 1.51 -27.60 -24.56
CA VAL A 258 2.84 -27.02 -24.31
C VAL A 258 3.25 -27.27 -22.86
N ILE A 259 4.47 -27.74 -22.69
CA ILE A 259 5.08 -27.94 -21.36
C ILE A 259 6.26 -27.02 -21.16
N ALA A 260 6.59 -26.75 -19.91
CA ALA A 260 7.76 -25.96 -19.56
C ALA A 260 9.05 -26.68 -20.02
N PRO A 261 10.10 -25.96 -20.46
CA PRO A 261 11.38 -26.57 -20.81
C PRO A 261 12.02 -27.35 -19.67
N GLU A 262 11.71 -27.01 -18.44
CA GLU A 262 12.19 -27.66 -17.22
C GLU A 262 11.28 -28.79 -16.71
N HIS A 263 10.24 -29.16 -17.45
CA HIS A 263 9.28 -30.17 -17.02
C HIS A 263 9.95 -31.54 -16.85
N PRO A 264 9.78 -32.24 -15.69
CA PRO A 264 10.50 -33.47 -15.34
C PRO A 264 10.27 -34.63 -16.30
N ILE A 265 9.14 -34.63 -17.02
CA ILE A 265 8.79 -35.68 -17.97
C ILE A 265 9.80 -35.85 -19.11
N ILE A 266 10.46 -34.74 -19.49
CA ILE A 266 11.48 -34.69 -20.54
C ILE A 266 12.68 -35.58 -20.15
N ASP A 267 13.17 -35.38 -18.95
CA ASP A 267 14.33 -36.12 -18.46
C ASP A 267 13.95 -37.58 -18.12
N LYS A 268 12.74 -37.77 -17.60
CA LYS A 268 12.21 -39.11 -17.24
C LYS A 268 12.06 -40.06 -18.43
N TYR A 269 11.74 -39.55 -19.60
CA TYR A 269 11.50 -40.28 -20.83
C TYR A 269 12.44 -39.88 -21.97
N ALA A 270 13.63 -39.42 -21.62
CA ALA A 270 14.63 -38.99 -22.60
C ALA A 270 14.98 -40.09 -23.65
N ASP A 271 14.91 -41.34 -23.24
CA ASP A 271 15.14 -42.51 -24.11
C ASP A 271 14.05 -42.74 -25.18
N LYS A 272 12.86 -42.20 -24.98
CA LYS A 272 11.73 -42.25 -25.91
C LYS A 272 11.58 -41.01 -26.80
N ILE A 273 12.37 -39.96 -26.54
CA ILE A 273 12.31 -38.70 -27.26
C ILE A 273 13.35 -38.71 -28.39
N GLY A 274 12.86 -38.62 -29.64
CA GLY A 274 13.72 -38.74 -30.83
C GLY A 274 14.62 -37.56 -31.11
N ASN A 275 14.27 -36.36 -30.59
CA ASN A 275 14.96 -35.10 -30.88
C ASN A 275 15.55 -34.41 -29.64
N MET A 276 16.09 -35.20 -28.69
CA MET A 276 16.64 -34.65 -27.42
C MET A 276 17.71 -33.60 -27.61
N ASP A 277 18.51 -33.63 -28.68
CA ASP A 277 19.53 -32.60 -28.95
C ASP A 277 18.91 -31.23 -29.20
N ALA A 278 17.84 -31.17 -29.98
CA ALA A 278 17.09 -29.92 -30.23
C ALA A 278 16.42 -29.40 -28.97
N ILE A 279 15.87 -30.33 -28.16
CA ILE A 279 15.24 -29.99 -26.87
C ILE A 279 16.29 -29.42 -25.91
N ASN A 280 17.43 -30.04 -25.76
CA ASN A 280 18.49 -29.58 -24.87
C ASN A 280 19.09 -28.23 -25.33
N ALA A 281 19.23 -28.01 -26.63
CA ALA A 281 19.63 -26.73 -27.18
C ALA A 281 18.63 -25.62 -26.82
N TYR A 282 17.33 -25.89 -26.97
CA TYR A 282 16.27 -24.95 -26.61
C TYR A 282 16.20 -24.69 -25.09
N ARG A 283 16.32 -25.74 -24.25
CA ARG A 283 16.41 -25.61 -22.80
C ARG A 283 17.58 -24.71 -22.39
N ALA A 284 18.75 -24.86 -23.01
CA ALA A 284 19.91 -24.04 -22.73
C ALA A 284 19.69 -22.58 -23.14
N GLU A 285 18.92 -22.31 -24.16
CA GLU A 285 18.51 -20.96 -24.55
C GLU A 285 17.52 -20.37 -23.54
N CYS A 286 16.50 -21.13 -23.15
CA CYS A 286 15.50 -20.70 -22.18
C CYS A 286 16.11 -20.41 -20.80
N ALA A 287 17.10 -21.18 -20.39
CA ALA A 287 17.79 -20.99 -19.11
C ALA A 287 18.56 -19.67 -19.00
N LYS A 288 18.84 -19.00 -20.12
CA LYS A 288 19.46 -17.67 -20.15
C LYS A 288 18.46 -16.53 -19.97
N LYS A 289 17.16 -16.80 -20.12
CA LYS A 289 16.09 -15.81 -20.05
C LYS A 289 15.53 -15.73 -18.64
N THR A 290 15.28 -14.51 -18.17
CA THR A 290 14.54 -14.25 -16.93
C THR A 290 13.06 -14.60 -17.10
N GLU A 291 12.34 -14.82 -16.00
CA GLU A 291 10.88 -15.04 -16.02
C GLU A 291 10.15 -13.89 -16.71
N PHE A 292 10.58 -12.68 -16.49
CA PHE A 292 10.01 -11.49 -17.11
C PHE A 292 10.21 -11.47 -18.64
N GLU A 293 11.39 -11.81 -19.11
CA GLU A 293 11.67 -11.94 -20.55
C GLU A 293 10.83 -13.04 -21.19
N ARG A 294 10.66 -14.18 -20.51
CA ARG A 294 9.84 -15.30 -20.99
C ARG A 294 8.35 -14.98 -21.07
N THR A 295 7.82 -14.14 -20.16
CA THR A 295 6.36 -13.91 -20.04
C THR A 295 5.89 -12.57 -20.61
N GLN A 296 6.69 -11.52 -20.56
CA GLN A 296 6.28 -10.16 -20.88
C GLN A 296 6.92 -9.56 -22.13
N LEU A 297 8.14 -9.94 -22.49
CA LEU A 297 8.89 -9.33 -23.58
C LEU A 297 8.83 -10.11 -24.90
N VAL A 298 8.29 -11.33 -24.93
CA VAL A 298 8.34 -12.19 -26.10
C VAL A 298 7.30 -11.76 -27.13
N LYS A 299 7.76 -11.15 -28.23
CA LYS A 299 6.95 -10.89 -29.43
C LYS A 299 6.86 -12.12 -30.37
N ASP A 300 7.95 -12.90 -30.50
CA ASP A 300 8.01 -14.06 -31.37
C ASP A 300 7.84 -15.36 -30.57
N LYS A 301 6.85 -16.16 -30.94
CA LYS A 301 6.63 -17.47 -30.31
C LYS A 301 7.71 -18.46 -30.74
N THR A 302 8.39 -19.06 -29.79
CA THR A 302 9.40 -20.09 -30.01
C THR A 302 9.01 -21.38 -29.30
N GLY A 303 9.46 -22.49 -29.82
CA GLY A 303 9.19 -23.81 -29.24
C GLY A 303 9.76 -24.92 -30.05
N VAL A 304 9.81 -26.14 -29.48
CA VAL A 304 10.24 -27.36 -30.13
C VAL A 304 9.19 -28.43 -29.91
N CYS A 305 8.74 -29.10 -30.97
CA CYS A 305 7.89 -30.28 -30.85
C CYS A 305 8.71 -31.40 -30.23
N ILE A 306 8.13 -32.17 -29.32
CA ILE A 306 8.81 -33.29 -28.68
C ILE A 306 8.49 -34.55 -29.51
N ASP A 307 9.44 -35.05 -30.28
CA ASP A 307 9.26 -36.25 -31.08
C ASP A 307 9.15 -37.50 -30.17
N GLY A 308 8.06 -38.22 -30.30
CA GLY A 308 7.75 -39.39 -29.45
C GLY A 308 6.88 -39.09 -28.24
N LEU A 309 6.47 -37.80 -28.04
CA LEU A 309 5.51 -37.45 -26.99
C LEU A 309 4.22 -36.92 -27.60
N THR A 310 3.15 -37.69 -27.48
CA THR A 310 1.82 -37.36 -27.97
C THR A 310 0.81 -37.44 -26.85
N ALA A 311 0.00 -36.41 -26.67
CA ALA A 311 -1.07 -36.36 -25.68
C ALA A 311 -2.40 -36.76 -26.31
N VAL A 312 -3.30 -37.30 -25.50
CA VAL A 312 -4.67 -37.66 -25.94
C VAL A 312 -5.64 -36.69 -25.28
N ASN A 313 -6.40 -36.00 -26.12
CA ASN A 313 -7.42 -35.10 -25.64
C ASN A 313 -8.56 -35.88 -24.97
N PRO A 314 -8.84 -35.67 -23.69
CA PRO A 314 -9.73 -36.55 -22.93
C PRO A 314 -11.21 -36.44 -23.31
N VAL A 315 -11.64 -35.39 -24.02
CA VAL A 315 -13.05 -35.15 -24.37
C VAL A 315 -13.42 -35.69 -25.76
N ASN A 316 -12.44 -35.87 -26.67
CA ASN A 316 -12.70 -36.34 -28.05
C ASN A 316 -11.76 -37.45 -28.52
N GLY A 317 -10.80 -37.89 -27.72
CA GLY A 317 -9.85 -38.95 -28.01
C GLY A 317 -8.82 -38.59 -29.09
N LYS A 318 -8.74 -37.37 -29.57
CA LYS A 318 -7.77 -36.95 -30.59
C LYS A 318 -6.35 -36.94 -30.02
N GLU A 319 -5.44 -37.47 -30.82
CA GLU A 319 -4.01 -37.38 -30.56
C GLU A 319 -3.49 -35.99 -30.96
N ILE A 320 -2.77 -35.34 -30.06
CA ILE A 320 -2.26 -33.95 -30.23
C ILE A 320 -0.77 -33.91 -29.87
N PRO A 321 0.04 -33.13 -30.61
CA PRO A 321 1.47 -32.97 -30.34
C PRO A 321 1.73 -32.22 -29.03
N VAL A 322 2.87 -32.53 -28.42
CA VAL A 322 3.37 -31.86 -27.23
C VAL A 322 4.61 -31.04 -27.61
N TYR A 323 4.62 -29.76 -27.24
CA TYR A 323 5.73 -28.82 -27.47
C TYR A 323 6.37 -28.42 -26.16
N ILE A 324 7.63 -28.02 -26.18
CA ILE A 324 8.24 -27.17 -25.16
C ILE A 324 8.24 -25.74 -25.66
N SER A 325 7.96 -24.80 -24.78
CA SER A 325 8.08 -23.38 -25.09
C SER A 325 8.42 -22.55 -23.85
N ASP A 326 9.13 -21.46 -24.06
CA ASP A 326 9.62 -20.57 -23.00
C ASP A 326 8.51 -19.79 -22.27
N TYR A 327 7.31 -19.65 -22.86
CA TYR A 327 6.20 -18.97 -22.20
C TYR A 327 5.45 -19.84 -21.17
N VAL A 328 5.74 -21.13 -21.10
CA VAL A 328 5.21 -22.02 -20.05
C VAL A 328 6.23 -22.18 -18.93
N MET A 329 5.79 -21.98 -17.70
CA MET A 329 6.65 -21.98 -16.51
C MET A 329 6.27 -23.09 -15.54
N MET A 330 7.28 -23.79 -14.98
CA MET A 330 7.04 -24.79 -13.93
C MET A 330 6.43 -24.17 -12.66
N GLY A 331 6.75 -22.94 -12.39
CA GLY A 331 6.24 -22.23 -11.22
C GLY A 331 4.80 -21.71 -11.37
N TYR A 332 4.14 -21.88 -12.49
CA TYR A 332 2.74 -21.47 -12.71
C TYR A 332 1.88 -22.67 -13.16
N GLY A 333 0.92 -23.04 -12.33
CA GLY A 333 0.08 -24.22 -12.58
C GLY A 333 0.84 -25.52 -12.41
N THR A 334 0.72 -26.40 -13.38
CA THR A 334 1.32 -27.74 -13.41
C THR A 334 2.59 -27.82 -14.28
N GLY A 335 3.03 -26.71 -14.85
CA GLY A 335 4.10 -26.69 -15.84
C GLY A 335 3.67 -27.23 -17.22
N ALA A 336 2.38 -27.48 -17.43
CA ALA A 336 1.77 -27.90 -18.68
C ALA A 336 0.50 -27.10 -18.96
N ILE A 337 0.23 -26.78 -20.20
CA ILE A 337 -0.99 -26.11 -20.64
C ILE A 337 -1.58 -26.80 -21.87
N MET A 338 -2.89 -26.74 -22.01
CA MET A 338 -3.58 -27.00 -23.26
C MET A 338 -3.58 -25.74 -24.12
N ALA A 339 -3.52 -25.89 -25.43
CA ALA A 339 -3.56 -24.77 -26.37
C ALA A 339 -4.80 -24.82 -27.26
N VAL A 340 -5.51 -23.70 -27.34
CA VAL A 340 -6.76 -23.54 -28.11
C VAL A 340 -6.61 -22.37 -29.09
N PRO A 341 -5.98 -22.59 -30.25
CA PRO A 341 -5.62 -21.52 -31.19
C PRO A 341 -6.79 -20.65 -31.64
N ALA A 342 -7.98 -21.23 -31.79
CA ALA A 342 -9.14 -20.46 -32.23
C ALA A 342 -9.58 -19.39 -31.21
N HIS A 343 -9.20 -19.50 -29.91
CA HIS A 343 -9.77 -18.72 -28.83
C HIS A 343 -8.73 -18.16 -27.84
N ASP A 344 -7.44 -18.22 -28.17
CA ASP A 344 -6.35 -17.56 -27.45
C ASP A 344 -5.33 -16.98 -28.45
N ASP A 345 -5.02 -15.70 -28.32
CA ASP A 345 -4.13 -15.00 -29.26
C ASP A 345 -2.71 -15.55 -29.28
N ARG A 346 -2.23 -16.05 -28.14
CA ARG A 346 -0.87 -16.61 -28.02
C ARG A 346 -0.80 -17.96 -28.70
N ASP A 347 -1.82 -18.79 -28.50
CA ASP A 347 -1.93 -20.11 -29.09
C ASP A 347 -2.17 -20.00 -30.61
N TYR A 348 -2.93 -18.97 -31.03
CA TYR A 348 -3.15 -18.68 -32.47
C TYR A 348 -1.83 -18.34 -33.17
N ALA A 349 -1.06 -17.42 -32.60
CA ALA A 349 0.22 -17.02 -33.16
C ALA A 349 1.21 -18.21 -33.24
N PHE A 350 1.20 -19.07 -32.21
CA PHE A 350 1.99 -20.29 -32.17
C PHE A 350 1.55 -21.30 -33.25
N ALA A 351 0.24 -21.57 -33.35
CA ALA A 351 -0.32 -22.51 -34.32
C ALA A 351 -0.06 -22.06 -35.77
N LYS A 352 -0.23 -20.78 -36.09
CA LYS A 352 0.10 -20.23 -37.41
C LYS A 352 1.58 -20.43 -37.75
N LYS A 353 2.48 -20.23 -36.79
CA LYS A 353 3.93 -20.38 -36.98
C LYS A 353 4.34 -21.82 -37.24
N PHE A 354 3.74 -22.76 -36.52
CA PHE A 354 4.11 -24.17 -36.56
C PHE A 354 3.20 -25.01 -37.51
N GLY A 355 2.22 -24.40 -38.16
CA GLY A 355 1.30 -25.08 -39.09
C GLY A 355 0.36 -26.07 -38.38
N ILE A 356 -0.10 -25.73 -37.16
CA ILE A 356 -1.01 -26.56 -36.36
C ILE A 356 -2.45 -26.17 -36.66
N ASP A 357 -3.36 -27.15 -36.64
CA ASP A 357 -4.78 -26.97 -36.91
C ASP A 357 -5.43 -25.97 -35.95
N ILE A 358 -6.35 -25.15 -36.45
CA ILE A 358 -7.15 -24.18 -35.68
C ILE A 358 -8.61 -24.62 -35.78
N ILE A 359 -9.23 -24.96 -34.63
CA ILE A 359 -10.60 -25.50 -34.60
C ILE A 359 -11.49 -24.52 -33.84
N GLU A 360 -12.47 -23.94 -34.54
CA GLU A 360 -13.48 -23.08 -33.92
C GLU A 360 -14.40 -23.88 -33.02
N VAL A 361 -14.51 -23.44 -31.74
CA VAL A 361 -15.44 -24.02 -30.76
C VAL A 361 -16.39 -22.99 -30.15
N ILE A 362 -16.19 -21.71 -30.45
CA ILE A 362 -17.09 -20.61 -30.10
C ILE A 362 -17.35 -19.80 -31.37
N ARG A 363 -18.61 -19.71 -31.77
CA ARG A 363 -19.03 -18.92 -32.94
C ARG A 363 -19.02 -17.42 -32.62
N GLY A 364 -18.45 -16.59 -33.50
CA GLY A 364 -18.55 -15.15 -33.32
C GLY A 364 -17.46 -14.34 -34.01
N GLY A 365 -16.44 -14.95 -34.58
CA GLY A 365 -15.34 -14.28 -35.25
C GLY A 365 -14.87 -14.99 -36.53
N ASN A 366 -13.85 -14.42 -37.18
CA ASN A 366 -13.19 -15.06 -38.34
C ASN A 366 -11.86 -15.64 -37.89
N ILE A 367 -11.83 -16.95 -37.57
CA ILE A 367 -10.64 -17.67 -37.13
C ILE A 367 -9.53 -17.78 -38.17
N GLU A 368 -9.82 -17.47 -39.43
CA GLU A 368 -8.79 -17.41 -40.47
C GLU A 368 -7.87 -16.20 -40.32
N GLU A 369 -8.39 -15.11 -39.77
CA GLU A 369 -7.69 -13.84 -39.60
C GLU A 369 -7.09 -13.66 -38.21
N ALA A 370 -7.81 -14.06 -37.13
CA ALA A 370 -7.37 -13.91 -35.74
C ALA A 370 -8.10 -14.86 -34.80
N ALA A 371 -7.56 -15.06 -33.59
CA ALA A 371 -8.28 -15.74 -32.53
C ALA A 371 -9.54 -14.96 -32.15
N TYR A 372 -10.62 -15.68 -31.85
CA TYR A 372 -11.84 -15.08 -31.31
C TYR A 372 -11.93 -15.31 -29.80
N THR A 373 -11.72 -14.26 -29.03
CA THR A 373 -11.72 -14.32 -27.56
C THR A 373 -13.03 -13.84 -26.91
N GLY A 374 -14.02 -13.47 -27.73
CA GLY A 374 -15.33 -12.95 -27.30
C GLY A 374 -16.29 -14.04 -26.81
N ASP A 375 -17.52 -13.61 -26.54
CA ASP A 375 -18.64 -14.46 -26.16
C ASP A 375 -19.40 -14.95 -27.38
N GLY A 376 -19.95 -16.17 -27.33
CA GLY A 376 -20.69 -16.76 -28.43
C GLY A 376 -21.27 -18.13 -28.11
N GLU A 377 -21.93 -18.70 -29.07
CA GLU A 377 -22.51 -20.03 -29.01
C GLU A 377 -21.43 -21.11 -29.21
N MET A 378 -21.45 -22.13 -28.37
CA MET A 378 -20.56 -23.30 -28.51
C MET A 378 -20.88 -24.07 -29.79
N VAL A 379 -19.85 -24.35 -30.60
CA VAL A 379 -19.91 -25.15 -31.83
C VAL A 379 -18.79 -26.18 -31.84
N ASN A 380 -18.90 -27.24 -32.62
CA ASN A 380 -17.90 -28.32 -32.71
C ASN A 380 -17.47 -28.91 -31.37
N SER A 381 -18.33 -28.81 -30.37
CA SER A 381 -18.04 -29.10 -28.94
C SER A 381 -18.94 -30.19 -28.37
N GLY A 382 -19.46 -31.09 -29.21
CA GLY A 382 -20.25 -32.22 -28.79
C GLY A 382 -21.45 -31.85 -27.94
N PHE A 383 -21.51 -32.33 -26.71
CA PHE A 383 -22.62 -32.06 -25.77
C PHE A 383 -22.74 -30.62 -25.28
N LEU A 384 -21.78 -29.75 -25.60
CA LEU A 384 -21.84 -28.32 -25.30
C LEU A 384 -22.42 -27.50 -26.45
N ASN A 385 -22.60 -28.06 -27.67
CA ASN A 385 -23.10 -27.31 -28.80
C ASN A 385 -24.45 -26.63 -28.51
N GLY A 386 -24.55 -25.35 -28.92
CA GLY A 386 -25.75 -24.54 -28.70
C GLY A 386 -25.83 -23.90 -27.32
N LEU A 387 -24.93 -24.17 -26.41
CA LEU A 387 -24.80 -23.47 -25.14
C LEU A 387 -24.06 -22.16 -25.31
N ASP A 388 -24.36 -21.22 -24.43
CA ASP A 388 -23.57 -20.01 -24.28
C ASP A 388 -22.19 -20.34 -23.68
N ASN A 389 -21.12 -19.77 -24.22
CA ASN A 389 -19.79 -19.98 -23.65
C ASN A 389 -19.68 -19.33 -22.26
N LYS A 390 -18.73 -19.79 -21.46
CA LYS A 390 -18.42 -19.36 -20.10
C LYS A 390 -19.36 -19.95 -19.03
N LYS A 391 -20.59 -19.45 -18.82
CA LYS A 391 -21.35 -19.82 -17.62
C LYS A 391 -21.82 -21.26 -17.62
N ASP A 392 -22.69 -21.61 -18.55
CA ASP A 392 -23.32 -22.94 -18.55
C ASP A 392 -22.43 -24.02 -19.14
N SER A 393 -21.64 -23.67 -20.15
CA SER A 393 -20.69 -24.61 -20.80
C SER A 393 -19.51 -24.97 -19.90
N ILE A 394 -18.97 -24.02 -19.12
CA ILE A 394 -17.89 -24.29 -18.13
C ILE A 394 -18.42 -25.22 -17.04
N ALA A 395 -19.57 -24.93 -16.45
CA ALA A 395 -20.15 -25.79 -15.40
C ALA A 395 -20.39 -27.21 -15.90
N ARG A 396 -21.03 -27.32 -17.08
CA ARG A 396 -21.35 -28.63 -17.68
C ARG A 396 -20.09 -29.44 -18.07
N MET A 397 -19.03 -28.76 -18.52
CA MET A 397 -17.76 -29.41 -18.79
C MET A 397 -17.11 -29.92 -17.49
N ILE A 398 -17.13 -29.13 -16.42
CA ILE A 398 -16.58 -29.55 -15.12
C ILE A 398 -17.32 -30.79 -14.59
N ASP A 399 -18.66 -30.80 -14.69
CA ASP A 399 -19.46 -31.95 -14.30
C ASP A 399 -19.07 -33.19 -15.12
N TYR A 400 -18.96 -33.08 -16.45
CA TYR A 400 -18.53 -34.13 -17.32
C TYR A 400 -17.12 -34.68 -17.00
N LEU A 401 -16.15 -33.77 -16.77
CA LEU A 401 -14.78 -34.18 -16.41
C LEU A 401 -14.76 -34.95 -15.09
N THR A 402 -15.56 -34.53 -14.13
CA THR A 402 -15.68 -35.18 -12.81
C THR A 402 -16.35 -36.54 -12.93
N GLU A 403 -17.48 -36.64 -13.65
CA GLU A 403 -18.20 -37.89 -13.87
C GLU A 403 -17.33 -38.95 -14.59
N LYS A 404 -16.51 -38.54 -15.54
CA LYS A 404 -15.60 -39.41 -16.27
C LYS A 404 -14.29 -39.72 -15.55
N GLY A 405 -14.00 -39.05 -14.43
CA GLY A 405 -12.74 -39.21 -13.69
C GLY A 405 -11.50 -38.71 -14.47
N ILE A 406 -11.71 -37.84 -15.45
CA ILE A 406 -10.63 -37.30 -16.31
C ILE A 406 -10.25 -35.86 -15.93
N GLY A 407 -10.88 -35.28 -14.88
CA GLY A 407 -10.61 -33.98 -14.35
C GLY A 407 -11.55 -33.62 -13.23
N GLU A 408 -11.41 -32.43 -12.70
CA GLU A 408 -12.24 -31.90 -11.59
C GLU A 408 -12.24 -30.37 -11.61
N GLY A 409 -13.30 -29.79 -11.08
CA GLY A 409 -13.33 -28.34 -10.80
C GLY A 409 -12.28 -27.95 -9.76
N GLY A 410 -11.67 -26.80 -9.92
CA GLY A 410 -10.64 -26.35 -9.00
C GLY A 410 -10.47 -24.85 -8.96
N VAL A 411 -9.74 -24.42 -7.97
CA VAL A 411 -9.34 -23.01 -7.76
C VAL A 411 -7.82 -22.92 -7.78
N GLN A 412 -7.30 -21.93 -8.45
CA GLN A 412 -5.89 -21.59 -8.38
C GLN A 412 -5.70 -20.11 -8.01
N TYR A 413 -4.55 -19.79 -7.44
CA TYR A 413 -4.14 -18.44 -7.09
C TYR A 413 -2.87 -18.08 -7.87
N LYS A 414 -2.80 -16.81 -8.30
CA LYS A 414 -1.58 -16.26 -8.87
C LYS A 414 -0.50 -16.09 -7.80
N MET A 415 -0.95 -15.66 -6.59
CA MET A 415 -0.08 -15.56 -5.42
C MET A 415 0.51 -16.92 -5.06
N LYS A 416 1.78 -16.93 -4.69
CA LYS A 416 2.52 -18.14 -4.27
C LYS A 416 2.89 -18.04 -2.81
N ASP A 417 3.32 -19.18 -2.24
CA ASP A 417 3.84 -19.19 -0.88
C ASP A 417 5.04 -18.27 -0.74
N TRP A 418 5.10 -17.61 0.38
CA TRP A 418 6.04 -16.53 0.64
C TRP A 418 7.43 -17.09 0.96
N ALA A 419 8.43 -16.87 0.09
CA ALA A 419 9.84 -17.20 0.33
C ALA A 419 10.41 -16.34 1.46
N PHE A 420 10.68 -16.96 2.61
CA PHE A 420 10.76 -16.27 3.90
C PHE A 420 12.17 -16.16 4.48
N ASN A 421 13.20 -16.72 3.90
CA ASN A 421 14.57 -16.64 4.44
C ASN A 421 15.50 -15.77 3.62
N ARG A 422 16.54 -15.25 4.28
CA ARG A 422 17.61 -14.47 3.66
C ARG A 422 18.96 -15.02 4.12
N GLN A 423 19.93 -15.14 3.21
CA GLN A 423 21.30 -15.56 3.45
C GLN A 423 22.14 -14.36 3.89
N ARG A 424 21.71 -13.73 4.99
CA ARG A 424 22.30 -12.46 5.47
C ARG A 424 22.43 -12.51 6.99
N TYR A 425 23.30 -11.64 7.51
CA TYR A 425 23.55 -11.52 8.94
C TYR A 425 22.48 -10.66 9.65
N TRP A 426 22.17 -9.48 9.10
CA TRP A 426 21.33 -8.47 9.76
C TRP A 426 19.84 -8.74 9.54
N GLY A 427 19.31 -9.64 10.32
CA GLY A 427 17.91 -10.05 10.32
C GLY A 427 17.59 -10.92 11.55
N GLU A 428 16.31 -11.16 11.83
CA GLU A 428 15.91 -12.04 12.92
C GLU A 428 16.35 -13.49 12.63
N PRO A 429 17.14 -14.14 13.49
CA PRO A 429 17.50 -15.54 13.29
C PRO A 429 16.29 -16.46 13.31
N ILE A 430 16.25 -17.41 12.39
CA ILE A 430 15.18 -18.43 12.35
C ILE A 430 15.43 -19.44 13.48
N PRO A 431 14.51 -19.60 14.45
CA PRO A 431 14.76 -20.37 15.67
C PRO A 431 14.53 -21.88 15.47
N ILE A 432 15.25 -22.47 14.50
CA ILE A 432 15.18 -23.90 14.16
C ILE A 432 16.56 -24.55 14.30
N VAL A 433 16.54 -25.80 14.72
CA VAL A 433 17.71 -26.69 14.85
C VAL A 433 17.55 -27.87 13.89
N HIS A 434 18.56 -28.13 13.08
CA HIS A 434 18.63 -29.28 12.18
C HIS A 434 19.37 -30.43 12.87
N CYS A 435 18.62 -31.43 13.29
CA CYS A 435 19.14 -32.62 13.96
C CYS A 435 19.17 -33.82 12.96
N PRO A 436 20.31 -34.51 12.83
CA PRO A 436 20.39 -35.71 11.96
C PRO A 436 19.38 -36.82 12.30
N LYS A 437 19.01 -36.93 13.60
CA LYS A 437 18.06 -37.91 14.09
C LYS A 437 16.62 -37.45 14.13
N CYS A 438 16.38 -36.22 14.49
CA CYS A 438 15.04 -35.68 14.75
C CYS A 438 14.47 -34.85 13.62
N GLY A 439 15.26 -34.52 12.61
CA GLY A 439 14.90 -33.54 11.56
C GLY A 439 14.95 -32.09 12.06
N MET A 440 14.03 -31.27 11.59
CA MET A 440 13.89 -29.88 12.03
C MET A 440 13.19 -29.83 13.39
N VAL A 441 13.80 -29.13 14.34
CA VAL A 441 13.33 -29.03 15.73
C VAL A 441 13.30 -27.55 16.13
N ALA A 442 12.17 -27.10 16.66
CA ALA A 442 12.04 -25.75 17.20
C ALA A 442 12.98 -25.50 18.40
N VAL A 443 13.55 -24.32 18.47
CA VAL A 443 14.20 -23.82 19.70
C VAL A 443 13.12 -23.67 20.78
N PRO A 444 13.37 -24.12 22.01
CA PRO A 444 12.42 -23.97 23.12
C PRO A 444 12.02 -22.51 23.35
N TYR A 445 10.75 -22.26 23.69
CA TYR A 445 10.24 -20.90 23.90
C TYR A 445 10.95 -20.12 25.01
N ASP A 446 11.40 -20.80 26.03
CA ASP A 446 12.15 -20.22 27.16
C ASP A 446 13.61 -19.86 26.82
N GLU A 447 14.11 -20.35 25.66
CA GLU A 447 15.42 -19.98 25.14
C GLU A 447 15.33 -18.80 24.13
N LEU A 448 14.12 -18.29 23.82
CA LEU A 448 13.97 -17.11 22.98
C LEU A 448 14.29 -15.81 23.74
N PRO A 449 14.89 -14.82 23.08
CA PRO A 449 15.26 -14.79 21.66
C PRO A 449 16.54 -15.58 21.35
N LEU A 450 16.56 -16.31 20.26
CA LEU A 450 17.79 -16.75 19.62
C LEU A 450 18.52 -15.52 19.10
N LYS A 451 19.65 -15.16 19.72
CA LYS A 451 20.36 -13.92 19.44
C LYS A 451 21.33 -14.06 18.29
N LEU A 452 21.53 -12.95 17.54
CA LEU A 452 22.66 -12.84 16.62
C LEU A 452 23.98 -12.84 17.39
N PRO A 453 24.99 -13.61 16.96
CA PRO A 453 26.32 -13.51 17.55
C PRO A 453 26.98 -12.18 17.15
N GLU A 454 27.76 -11.59 18.05
CA GLU A 454 28.62 -10.46 17.69
C GLU A 454 29.74 -10.92 16.76
N VAL A 455 29.90 -10.26 15.62
CA VAL A 455 30.89 -10.60 14.59
C VAL A 455 31.55 -9.36 14.04
N GLU A 456 32.82 -9.46 13.73
CA GLU A 456 33.56 -8.40 13.05
C GLU A 456 33.36 -8.45 11.53
N ASN A 457 33.16 -9.64 10.97
CA ASN A 457 32.95 -9.85 9.53
C ASN A 457 31.59 -10.50 9.27
N PHE A 458 30.72 -9.76 8.59
CA PHE A 458 29.36 -10.17 8.19
C PHE A 458 29.18 -10.13 6.66
N ASP A 459 30.29 -10.12 5.88
CA ASP A 459 30.22 -10.11 4.43
C ASP A 459 29.72 -11.48 3.90
N PRO A 460 28.65 -11.52 3.09
CA PRO A 460 28.16 -12.75 2.48
C PRO A 460 29.23 -13.32 1.54
N GLY A 461 29.51 -14.63 1.69
CA GLY A 461 30.48 -15.34 0.86
C GLY A 461 30.16 -15.28 -0.64
N SER A 462 31.13 -15.64 -1.47
CA SER A 462 30.95 -15.77 -2.93
C SER A 462 29.97 -16.89 -3.32
N ASP A 463 29.78 -17.86 -2.43
CA ASP A 463 28.90 -19.03 -2.56
C ASP A 463 27.39 -18.69 -2.32
N GLY A 464 27.11 -17.53 -1.72
CA GLY A 464 25.77 -17.09 -1.34
C GLY A 464 25.22 -17.87 -0.14
N GLU A 465 26.09 -18.34 0.74
CA GLU A 465 25.75 -18.85 2.07
C GLU A 465 25.69 -17.70 3.08
N SER A 466 24.87 -17.92 4.11
CA SER A 466 24.77 -16.95 5.21
C SER A 466 26.11 -16.77 5.93
N PRO A 467 26.50 -15.53 6.30
CA PRO A 467 27.65 -15.29 7.16
C PRO A 467 27.60 -16.07 8.48
N LEU A 468 26.41 -16.32 9.01
CA LEU A 468 26.22 -17.11 10.23
C LEU A 468 26.67 -18.57 10.09
N ALA A 469 26.63 -19.13 8.86
CA ALA A 469 27.08 -20.50 8.60
C ALA A 469 28.58 -20.73 8.88
N LYS A 470 29.36 -19.65 8.93
CA LYS A 470 30.83 -19.67 9.16
C LYS A 470 31.19 -19.52 10.64
N ILE A 471 30.20 -19.39 11.53
CA ILE A 471 30.43 -19.15 12.96
C ILE A 471 30.14 -20.44 13.72
N ASP A 472 31.15 -21.25 13.95
CA ASP A 472 31.02 -22.55 14.60
C ASP A 472 30.30 -22.48 15.95
N SER A 473 30.55 -21.45 16.75
CA SER A 473 29.91 -21.24 18.06
C SER A 473 28.43 -20.94 17.95
N PHE A 474 27.97 -20.39 16.83
CA PHE A 474 26.54 -20.20 16.58
C PHE A 474 25.91 -21.44 15.94
N VAL A 475 26.58 -22.05 14.96
CA VAL A 475 26.03 -23.17 14.18
C VAL A 475 25.90 -24.44 15.01
N ASN A 476 26.94 -24.83 15.73
CA ASN A 476 26.99 -26.10 16.46
C ASN A 476 26.22 -26.00 17.77
N CYS A 477 25.26 -26.89 17.96
CA CYS A 477 24.41 -26.90 19.16
C CYS A 477 24.01 -28.33 19.53
N LYS A 478 23.30 -28.48 20.65
CA LYS A 478 22.64 -29.72 21.02
C LYS A 478 21.18 -29.67 20.56
N CYS A 479 20.67 -30.83 20.10
CA CYS A 479 19.27 -30.94 19.73
C CYS A 479 18.38 -30.81 20.96
N PRO A 480 17.41 -29.89 21.01
CA PRO A 480 16.51 -29.75 22.17
C PRO A 480 15.69 -31.01 22.47
N LYS A 481 15.44 -31.86 21.44
CA LYS A 481 14.59 -33.05 21.56
C LYS A 481 15.36 -34.29 22.03
N CYS A 482 16.58 -34.53 21.53
CA CYS A 482 17.31 -35.75 21.82
C CYS A 482 18.69 -35.56 22.46
N GLY A 483 19.15 -34.30 22.66
CA GLY A 483 20.45 -33.97 23.23
C GLY A 483 21.66 -34.26 22.34
N GLY A 484 21.47 -34.88 21.18
CA GLY A 484 22.54 -35.17 20.22
C GLY A 484 23.08 -33.92 19.52
N ASP A 485 24.22 -34.08 18.82
CA ASP A 485 24.80 -32.99 18.05
C ASP A 485 23.87 -32.57 16.91
N ALA A 486 23.74 -31.28 16.74
CA ALA A 486 22.84 -30.67 15.79
C ALA A 486 23.39 -29.32 15.29
N LYS A 487 22.76 -28.73 14.28
CA LYS A 487 23.15 -27.43 13.73
C LYS A 487 21.97 -26.46 13.76
N ARG A 488 22.20 -25.24 14.19
CA ARG A 488 21.21 -24.16 14.06
C ARG A 488 20.98 -23.81 12.62
N GLU A 489 19.77 -23.34 12.32
CA GLU A 489 19.50 -22.63 11.06
C GLU A 489 20.37 -21.37 11.01
N THR A 490 20.92 -21.09 9.83
CA THR A 490 21.85 -19.98 9.61
C THR A 490 21.28 -18.87 8.76
N ASP A 491 20.12 -19.09 8.15
CA ASP A 491 19.42 -18.04 7.45
C ASP A 491 18.60 -17.17 8.43
N THR A 492 18.37 -15.93 8.06
CA THR A 492 17.56 -15.00 8.84
C THR A 492 16.22 -14.75 8.17
N MET A 493 15.26 -14.24 8.91
CA MET A 493 13.96 -13.81 8.38
C MET A 493 14.12 -12.53 7.54
N PRO A 494 13.23 -12.25 6.58
CA PRO A 494 13.22 -10.97 5.87
C PRO A 494 12.75 -9.85 6.81
N GLN A 495 13.10 -8.61 6.49
CA GLN A 495 12.60 -7.42 7.23
C GLN A 495 11.07 -7.41 7.39
N TRP A 496 10.35 -7.98 6.43
CA TRP A 496 8.89 -8.08 6.46
C TRP A 496 8.33 -8.92 7.62
N ALA A 497 9.15 -9.76 8.25
CA ALA A 497 8.74 -10.52 9.42
C ALA A 497 8.45 -9.60 10.60
N GLY A 498 9.40 -8.75 10.97
CA GLY A 498 9.22 -7.76 12.01
C GLY A 498 8.08 -6.78 11.71
N SER A 499 7.99 -6.30 10.47
CA SER A 499 6.94 -5.36 10.08
C SER A 499 5.54 -5.98 9.94
N SER A 500 5.40 -7.31 10.02
CA SER A 500 4.09 -7.96 9.88
C SER A 500 3.20 -7.89 11.13
N TRP A 501 3.72 -7.44 12.27
CA TRP A 501 2.96 -7.45 13.53
C TRP A 501 3.21 -6.24 14.46
N TYR A 502 4.00 -5.26 14.07
CA TYR A 502 4.41 -4.12 14.90
C TYR A 502 3.24 -3.31 15.49
N PHE A 503 2.13 -3.22 14.77
CA PHE A 503 0.91 -2.55 15.23
C PHE A 503 0.27 -3.24 16.46
N LEU A 504 0.51 -4.52 16.65
CA LEU A 504 0.14 -5.24 17.89
C LEU A 504 1.09 -4.88 19.02
N ARG A 505 2.39 -4.78 18.72
CA ARG A 505 3.40 -4.46 19.74
C ARG A 505 3.25 -3.04 20.29
N TYR A 506 2.83 -2.08 19.45
CA TYR A 506 2.52 -0.73 19.92
C TYR A 506 1.45 -0.68 21.01
N VAL A 507 0.56 -1.64 21.05
CA VAL A 507 -0.48 -1.72 22.08
C VAL A 507 0.14 -2.01 23.46
N ASP A 508 1.22 -2.81 23.50
CA ASP A 508 1.85 -3.22 24.75
C ASP A 508 3.36 -3.47 24.58
N PRO A 509 4.16 -2.41 24.30
CA PRO A 509 5.54 -2.56 23.83
C PRO A 509 6.51 -3.12 24.89
N HIS A 510 6.18 -3.02 26.16
CA HIS A 510 7.06 -3.43 27.26
C HIS A 510 6.66 -4.77 27.89
N ASN A 511 5.71 -5.49 27.28
CA ASN A 511 5.30 -6.80 27.79
C ASN A 511 6.38 -7.86 27.49
N ASP A 512 6.88 -8.49 28.55
CA ASP A 512 7.89 -9.54 28.48
C ASP A 512 7.31 -10.98 28.52
N LYS A 513 5.99 -11.09 28.80
CA LYS A 513 5.26 -12.36 28.97
C LYS A 513 4.48 -12.76 27.73
N ALA A 514 4.05 -11.80 26.94
CA ALA A 514 3.31 -11.99 25.70
C ALA A 514 3.71 -10.93 24.66
N PHE A 515 3.42 -11.19 23.39
CA PHE A 515 3.65 -10.18 22.32
C PHE A 515 2.82 -8.92 22.56
N ALA A 516 1.65 -9.05 23.18
CA ALA A 516 0.82 -8.00 23.75
C ALA A 516 -0.24 -8.62 24.68
N ASP A 517 -0.72 -7.86 25.65
CA ASP A 517 -1.82 -8.26 26.53
C ASP A 517 -3.15 -8.30 25.74
N TYR A 518 -3.94 -9.38 25.94
CA TYR A 518 -5.16 -9.62 25.18
C TYR A 518 -6.26 -8.59 25.47
N ASP A 519 -6.41 -8.12 26.72
CA ASP A 519 -7.43 -7.11 27.06
C ASP A 519 -7.07 -5.75 26.49
N LYS A 520 -5.77 -5.40 26.45
CA LYS A 520 -5.30 -4.21 25.74
C LYS A 520 -5.54 -4.32 24.25
N LEU A 521 -5.29 -5.51 23.64
CA LEU A 521 -5.61 -5.76 22.23
C LEU A 521 -7.10 -5.62 21.96
N LYS A 522 -7.95 -6.12 22.86
CA LYS A 522 -9.41 -6.01 22.74
C LYS A 522 -9.89 -4.55 22.80
N TYR A 523 -9.22 -3.71 23.56
CA TYR A 523 -9.54 -2.29 23.65
C TYR A 523 -9.07 -1.52 22.41
N TRP A 524 -7.80 -1.71 21.98
CA TRP A 524 -7.21 -0.90 20.92
C TRP A 524 -7.49 -1.40 19.50
N MET A 525 -7.55 -2.72 19.29
CA MET A 525 -7.78 -3.27 17.95
C MET A 525 -9.26 -3.19 17.55
N PRO A 526 -9.58 -3.28 16.25
CA PRO A 526 -8.66 -3.09 15.13
C PRO A 526 -8.12 -1.66 15.06
N VAL A 527 -7.03 -1.46 14.34
CA VAL A 527 -6.55 -0.11 13.97
C VAL A 527 -7.67 0.62 13.24
N ASP A 528 -8.07 1.81 13.72
CA ASP A 528 -9.20 2.55 13.15
C ASP A 528 -8.85 3.12 11.78
N TRP A 529 -7.65 3.67 11.62
CA TRP A 529 -7.22 4.25 10.36
C TRP A 529 -5.72 4.05 10.15
N TYR A 530 -5.38 3.38 9.06
CA TYR A 530 -4.01 3.15 8.65
C TYR A 530 -3.70 3.89 7.35
N ASN A 531 -2.64 4.69 7.32
CA ASN A 531 -2.15 5.39 6.14
C ASN A 531 -0.73 4.96 5.78
N GLY A 532 -0.45 4.74 4.49
CA GLY A 532 0.88 4.34 4.04
C GLY A 532 1.02 4.26 2.52
N GLY A 533 2.21 3.90 2.05
CA GLY A 533 2.56 3.88 0.64
C GLY A 533 1.80 2.85 -0.20
N MET A 534 1.53 3.18 -1.45
CA MET A 534 0.90 2.25 -2.41
C MET A 534 1.80 1.05 -2.75
N GLU A 535 3.12 1.20 -2.64
CA GLU A 535 4.11 0.14 -2.87
C GLU A 535 4.01 -1.02 -1.89
N HIS A 536 3.41 -0.78 -0.71
CA HIS A 536 3.23 -1.79 0.33
C HIS A 536 1.93 -2.58 0.21
N VAL A 537 1.03 -2.22 -0.71
CA VAL A 537 -0.31 -2.82 -0.84
C VAL A 537 -0.24 -4.33 -1.11
N THR A 538 0.69 -4.77 -1.95
CA THR A 538 0.90 -6.19 -2.31
C THR A 538 2.05 -6.85 -1.55
N ARG A 539 2.66 -6.17 -0.58
CA ARG A 539 3.77 -6.65 0.27
C ARG A 539 3.36 -6.62 1.74
N HIS A 540 3.87 -5.66 2.49
CA HIS A 540 3.61 -5.51 3.91
C HIS A 540 2.13 -5.67 4.28
N LEU A 541 1.21 -5.03 3.54
CA LEU A 541 -0.23 -5.06 3.88
C LEU A 541 -0.82 -6.48 3.76
N ILE A 542 -0.41 -7.26 2.76
CA ILE A 542 -0.85 -8.66 2.62
C ILE A 542 -0.20 -9.52 3.71
N TYR A 543 1.10 -9.36 3.96
CA TYR A 543 1.83 -10.13 4.96
C TYR A 543 1.31 -9.89 6.38
N SER A 544 1.10 -8.63 6.76
CA SER A 544 0.57 -8.26 8.07
C SER A 544 -0.87 -8.77 8.27
N ARG A 545 -1.71 -8.75 7.24
CA ARG A 545 -3.05 -9.33 7.28
C ARG A 545 -2.99 -10.85 7.41
N PHE A 546 -2.08 -11.52 6.71
CA PHE A 546 -1.86 -12.96 6.83
C PHE A 546 -1.43 -13.35 8.25
N TRP A 547 -0.41 -12.70 8.81
CA TRP A 547 0.07 -12.97 10.16
C TRP A 547 -1.02 -12.73 11.20
N TYR A 548 -1.77 -11.64 11.06
CA TYR A 548 -2.87 -11.32 11.95
C TYR A 548 -4.00 -12.35 11.91
N LYS A 549 -4.41 -12.78 10.71
CA LYS A 549 -5.43 -13.82 10.52
C LYS A 549 -5.00 -15.16 11.10
N PHE A 550 -3.73 -15.50 10.99
CA PHE A 550 -3.17 -16.68 11.66
C PHE A 550 -3.26 -16.56 13.18
N LEU A 551 -2.89 -15.42 13.76
CA LEU A 551 -3.04 -15.18 15.19
C LEU A 551 -4.52 -15.20 15.63
N TYR A 552 -5.41 -14.74 14.76
CA TYR A 552 -6.87 -14.81 15.00
C TYR A 552 -7.37 -16.26 15.04
N ASP A 553 -6.93 -17.11 14.13
CA ASP A 553 -7.27 -18.53 14.12
C ASP A 553 -6.79 -19.26 15.38
N LEU A 554 -5.70 -18.78 15.99
CA LEU A 554 -5.21 -19.27 17.28
C LEU A 554 -5.93 -18.66 18.49
N GLY A 555 -6.86 -17.74 18.29
CA GLY A 555 -7.56 -17.02 19.39
C GLY A 555 -6.69 -16.01 20.14
N LEU A 556 -5.58 -15.56 19.56
CA LEU A 556 -4.58 -14.70 20.21
C LEU A 556 -4.83 -13.20 19.94
N VAL A 557 -5.69 -12.87 19.02
CA VAL A 557 -6.15 -11.51 18.73
C VAL A 557 -7.67 -11.49 18.59
N PRO A 558 -8.36 -10.38 18.93
CA PRO A 558 -9.82 -10.36 19.11
C PRO A 558 -10.65 -10.22 17.84
N TYR A 559 -10.08 -9.75 16.73
CA TYR A 559 -10.79 -9.41 15.50
C TYR A 559 -10.18 -10.12 14.31
N GLU A 560 -10.94 -10.28 13.22
CA GLU A 560 -10.49 -11.00 12.03
C GLU A 560 -9.57 -10.17 11.11
N GLU A 561 -9.76 -8.84 11.07
CA GLU A 561 -8.93 -7.91 10.29
C GLU A 561 -8.18 -6.94 11.19
N PRO A 562 -6.90 -6.66 10.89
CA PRO A 562 -6.08 -5.78 11.71
C PRO A 562 -6.43 -4.30 11.55
N TYR A 563 -6.90 -3.90 10.37
CA TYR A 563 -7.11 -2.50 10.00
C TYR A 563 -8.53 -2.29 9.50
N GLN A 564 -9.23 -1.26 10.03
CA GLN A 564 -10.59 -0.94 9.62
C GLN A 564 -10.62 -0.10 8.35
N LYS A 565 -9.81 0.97 8.30
CA LYS A 565 -9.70 1.88 7.15
C LYS A 565 -8.26 1.97 6.66
N ARG A 566 -8.05 1.90 5.34
CA ARG A 566 -6.72 2.03 4.71
C ARG A 566 -6.74 3.07 3.61
N THR A 567 -5.88 4.06 3.75
CA THR A 567 -5.64 5.13 2.77
C THR A 567 -4.18 5.18 2.36
N ALA A 568 -3.88 5.93 1.32
CA ALA A 568 -2.53 6.11 0.83
C ALA A 568 -2.25 7.57 0.47
N GLN A 569 -1.01 8.00 0.69
CA GLN A 569 -0.53 9.30 0.24
C GLN A 569 0.13 9.22 -1.13
N GLY A 570 0.02 10.30 -1.89
CA GLY A 570 0.79 10.47 -3.12
C GLY A 570 2.23 10.89 -2.85
N LEU A 571 3.12 10.62 -3.77
CA LEU A 571 4.55 10.95 -3.68
C LEU A 571 4.80 12.46 -3.74
N ILE A 572 5.80 12.94 -3.02
CA ILE A 572 6.42 14.22 -3.31
C ILE A 572 7.52 13.98 -4.34
N LEU A 573 7.41 14.64 -5.48
CA LEU A 573 8.41 14.62 -6.54
C LEU A 573 9.43 15.74 -6.30
N GLY A 574 10.62 15.58 -6.85
CA GLY A 574 11.61 16.65 -6.88
C GLY A 574 11.11 17.90 -7.64
N PRO A 575 11.81 19.02 -7.54
CA PRO A 575 11.47 20.22 -8.33
C PRO A 575 11.46 19.99 -9.84
N ASP A 576 12.16 18.93 -10.28
CA ASP A 576 12.23 18.43 -11.65
C ASP A 576 11.02 17.56 -12.08
N GLY A 577 10.04 17.37 -11.18
CA GLY A 577 8.86 16.53 -11.42
C GLY A 577 9.14 15.03 -11.42
N VAL A 578 10.33 14.59 -11.00
CA VAL A 578 10.73 13.19 -10.95
C VAL A 578 10.75 12.68 -9.51
N LYS A 579 10.54 11.38 -9.31
CA LYS A 579 10.63 10.74 -7.98
C LYS A 579 11.96 11.08 -7.32
N MET A 580 11.90 11.55 -6.06
CA MET A 580 13.09 11.84 -5.27
C MET A 580 13.92 10.58 -5.06
N SER A 581 15.22 10.69 -5.31
CA SER A 581 16.17 9.62 -5.01
C SER A 581 17.54 10.20 -4.65
N LYS A 582 18.24 9.53 -3.74
CA LYS A 582 19.59 9.93 -3.30
C LYS A 582 20.61 9.92 -4.43
N SER A 583 20.50 8.96 -5.34
CA SER A 583 21.38 8.84 -6.51
C SER A 583 21.21 9.99 -7.51
N ARG A 584 20.06 10.66 -7.50
CA ARG A 584 19.77 11.82 -8.37
C ARG A 584 20.10 13.16 -7.71
N GLY A 585 20.32 13.17 -6.39
CA GLY A 585 20.58 14.41 -5.65
C GLY A 585 19.39 15.37 -5.57
N ASN A 586 18.14 14.90 -5.84
CA ASN A 586 16.95 15.73 -5.82
C ASN A 586 16.09 15.54 -4.55
N VAL A 587 16.67 14.94 -3.51
CA VAL A 587 16.03 14.74 -2.19
C VAL A 587 16.07 16.03 -1.40
N ILE A 588 14.95 16.39 -0.76
CA ILE A 588 14.83 17.56 0.12
C ILE A 588 14.83 17.09 1.57
N ASP A 589 15.82 17.57 2.34
CA ASP A 589 15.93 17.31 3.79
C ASP A 589 14.90 18.15 4.54
N PRO A 590 14.02 17.55 5.36
CA PRO A 590 13.05 18.30 6.16
C PRO A 590 13.72 19.24 7.17
N ASN A 591 14.93 18.95 7.66
CA ASN A 591 15.65 19.81 8.57
C ASN A 591 15.98 21.16 7.94
N GLU A 592 16.43 21.19 6.68
CA GLU A 592 16.75 22.42 5.97
C GLU A 592 15.51 23.32 5.85
N VAL A 593 14.37 22.74 5.57
CA VAL A 593 13.09 23.47 5.46
C VAL A 593 12.64 24.00 6.83
N VAL A 594 12.71 23.16 7.88
CA VAL A 594 12.35 23.57 9.25
C VAL A 594 13.28 24.67 9.75
N ASP A 595 14.58 24.56 9.51
CA ASP A 595 15.55 25.59 9.94
C ASP A 595 15.37 26.93 9.23
N ALA A 596 14.92 26.91 7.97
CA ALA A 596 14.68 28.10 7.17
C ALA A 596 13.31 28.75 7.41
N TYR A 597 12.26 27.94 7.60
CA TYR A 597 10.87 28.43 7.57
C TYR A 597 10.04 28.03 8.80
N GLY A 598 10.46 27.04 9.57
CA GLY A 598 9.71 26.46 10.68
C GLY A 598 8.94 25.18 10.36
N ALA A 599 8.70 24.39 11.39
CA ALA A 599 7.98 23.10 11.30
C ALA A 599 6.53 23.29 10.85
N ASP A 600 5.84 24.30 11.35
CA ASP A 600 4.45 24.59 10.99
C ASP A 600 4.29 24.92 9.50
N VAL A 601 5.27 25.60 8.92
CA VAL A 601 5.29 25.89 7.48
C VAL A 601 5.48 24.60 6.66
N LEU A 602 6.41 23.73 7.05
CA LEU A 602 6.63 22.46 6.38
C LEU A 602 5.38 21.58 6.45
N ARG A 603 4.77 21.43 7.64
CA ARG A 603 3.54 20.66 7.87
C ARG A 603 2.39 21.17 7.00
N THR A 604 2.16 22.48 7.01
CA THR A 604 1.12 23.11 6.20
C THR A 604 1.37 22.90 4.72
N TYR A 605 2.60 23.08 4.26
CA TYR A 605 2.93 22.98 2.85
C TYR A 605 2.77 21.56 2.28
N VAL A 606 3.26 20.52 2.96
CA VAL A 606 3.14 19.13 2.45
C VAL A 606 1.70 18.64 2.35
N LEU A 607 0.78 19.28 3.08
CA LEU A 607 -0.65 19.03 3.03
C LEU A 607 -1.41 19.95 2.05
N PHE A 608 -0.84 21.12 1.73
CA PHE A 608 -1.45 22.09 0.83
C PHE A 608 -1.05 21.91 -0.65
N MET A 609 0.08 21.27 -0.94
CA MET A 609 0.69 21.20 -2.27
C MET A 609 -0.15 20.52 -3.35
N GLY A 610 -1.31 19.95 -3.02
CA GLY A 610 -2.23 19.30 -3.94
C GLY A 610 -3.13 18.29 -3.26
N ASP A 611 -3.79 17.46 -4.07
CA ASP A 611 -4.58 16.33 -3.55
C ASP A 611 -3.64 15.37 -2.80
N TYR A 612 -4.04 14.99 -1.57
CA TYR A 612 -3.18 14.19 -0.69
C TYR A 612 -2.81 12.83 -1.28
N GLU A 613 -3.74 12.22 -2.02
CA GLU A 613 -3.55 10.90 -2.65
C GLU A 613 -2.74 10.97 -3.95
N LYS A 614 -2.49 12.16 -4.50
CA LYS A 614 -1.79 12.36 -5.76
C LYS A 614 -0.34 12.79 -5.56
N ALA A 615 0.50 12.41 -6.54
CA ALA A 615 1.85 12.93 -6.59
C ALA A 615 1.87 14.40 -6.99
N ALA A 616 2.78 15.17 -6.38
CA ALA A 616 2.96 16.59 -6.67
C ALA A 616 4.44 16.98 -6.59
N PRO A 617 4.92 17.90 -7.45
CA PRO A 617 6.30 18.37 -7.41
C PRO A 617 6.52 19.39 -6.27
N TRP A 618 7.71 19.38 -5.71
CA TRP A 618 8.13 20.38 -4.72
C TRP A 618 8.22 21.78 -5.34
N SER A 619 7.73 22.79 -4.62
CA SER A 619 7.76 24.18 -5.06
C SER A 619 8.16 25.11 -3.91
N GLU A 620 9.35 25.68 -4.00
CA GLU A 620 9.89 26.63 -3.01
C GLU A 620 9.03 27.90 -2.90
N SER A 621 8.45 28.37 -4.00
CA SER A 621 7.55 29.55 -3.98
C SER A 621 6.28 29.29 -3.19
N SER A 622 5.77 28.04 -3.22
CA SER A 622 4.58 27.64 -2.46
C SER A 622 4.89 27.48 -0.98
N VAL A 623 6.10 27.01 -0.62
CA VAL A 623 6.57 27.03 0.79
C VAL A 623 6.53 28.43 1.36
N LYS A 624 7.05 29.44 0.62
CA LYS A 624 6.98 30.86 1.02
C LYS A 624 5.55 31.38 1.13
N GLY A 625 4.62 30.84 0.33
CA GLY A 625 3.18 31.11 0.46
C GLY A 625 2.62 30.64 1.79
N CYS A 626 2.98 29.42 2.22
CA CYS A 626 2.59 28.89 3.53
C CYS A 626 3.23 29.68 4.69
N LYS A 627 4.48 30.12 4.53
CA LYS A 627 5.12 31.00 5.53
C LYS A 627 4.30 32.30 5.73
N ARG A 628 3.90 32.96 4.62
CA ARG A 628 3.05 34.16 4.72
C ARG A 628 1.69 33.86 5.38
N PHE A 629 1.12 32.70 5.15
CA PHE A 629 -0.12 32.29 5.83
C PHE A 629 0.07 32.19 7.34
N ILE A 630 1.13 31.56 7.82
CA ILE A 630 1.46 31.46 9.26
C ILE A 630 1.72 32.83 9.85
N ASP A 631 2.50 33.67 9.17
CA ASP A 631 2.80 35.05 9.65
C ASP A 631 1.53 35.91 9.76
N ARG A 632 0.60 35.76 8.81
CA ARG A 632 -0.68 36.47 8.87
C ARG A 632 -1.55 36.00 10.05
N ILE A 633 -1.53 34.72 10.37
CA ILE A 633 -2.24 34.22 11.57
C ILE A 633 -1.63 34.85 12.82
N TRP A 634 -0.30 34.85 12.94
CA TRP A 634 0.40 35.46 14.05
C TRP A 634 0.02 36.96 14.22
N ASN A 635 -0.06 37.69 13.13
CA ASN A 635 -0.34 39.13 13.16
C ASN A 635 -1.82 39.49 13.46
N LEU A 636 -2.73 38.52 13.58
CA LEU A 636 -4.13 38.77 13.99
C LEU A 636 -4.24 39.34 15.39
N GLN A 637 -3.25 39.11 16.26
CA GLN A 637 -3.19 39.72 17.59
C GLN A 637 -3.14 41.25 17.56
N ASP A 638 -2.67 41.85 16.44
CA ASP A 638 -2.58 43.33 16.28
C ASP A 638 -3.97 43.96 16.03
N ILE A 639 -4.96 43.19 15.58
CA ILE A 639 -6.33 43.64 15.32
C ILE A 639 -7.37 42.94 16.21
N LEU A 640 -6.91 42.30 17.31
CA LEU A 640 -7.76 41.59 18.26
C LEU A 640 -8.61 42.53 19.09
N LYS A 641 -9.90 42.23 19.22
CA LYS A 641 -10.90 42.92 20.05
C LYS A 641 -11.49 41.95 21.07
N ASP A 642 -12.13 42.49 22.09
CA ASP A 642 -12.95 41.72 23.00
C ASP A 642 -14.24 41.25 22.32
N GLY A 643 -14.77 40.08 22.75
CA GLY A 643 -16.03 39.50 22.27
C GLY A 643 -16.11 38.01 22.56
N ASP A 644 -17.28 37.60 23.05
CA ASP A 644 -17.53 36.22 23.51
C ASP A 644 -18.32 35.36 22.51
N ALA A 645 -18.75 35.94 21.39
CA ALA A 645 -19.49 35.30 20.30
C ALA A 645 -18.97 35.78 18.96
N TYR A 646 -19.30 35.10 17.89
CA TYR A 646 -18.96 35.56 16.54
C TYR A 646 -19.70 36.84 16.20
N SER A 647 -19.02 37.75 15.53
CA SER A 647 -19.63 38.98 15.01
C SER A 647 -20.58 38.67 13.86
N GLU A 648 -21.65 39.44 13.69
CA GLU A 648 -22.60 39.24 12.60
C GLU A 648 -21.90 39.23 11.23
N LYS A 649 -20.84 40.00 11.09
CA LYS A 649 -20.04 40.09 9.86
C LYS A 649 -19.30 38.82 9.48
N LEU A 650 -18.85 38.03 10.46
CA LEU A 650 -18.01 36.85 10.24
C LEU A 650 -18.69 35.51 10.62
N GLU A 651 -19.86 35.52 11.27
CA GLU A 651 -20.53 34.35 11.80
C GLU A 651 -20.73 33.25 10.76
N SER A 652 -21.33 33.62 9.61
CA SER A 652 -21.52 32.66 8.51
C SER A 652 -20.21 32.08 7.98
N ALA A 653 -19.18 32.94 7.85
CA ALA A 653 -17.86 32.48 7.37
C ALA A 653 -17.19 31.52 8.35
N PHE A 654 -17.33 31.73 9.67
CA PHE A 654 -16.83 30.80 10.67
C PHE A 654 -17.56 29.47 10.63
N HIS A 655 -18.90 29.44 10.65
CA HIS A 655 -19.67 28.21 10.60
C HIS A 655 -19.39 27.39 9.33
N LYS A 656 -19.30 28.02 8.16
CA LYS A 656 -18.90 27.37 6.90
C LYS A 656 -17.49 26.79 6.97
N THR A 657 -16.55 27.52 7.56
CA THR A 657 -15.16 27.07 7.65
C THR A 657 -15.03 25.91 8.64
N VAL A 658 -15.70 25.96 9.80
CA VAL A 658 -15.74 24.83 10.75
C VAL A 658 -16.27 23.58 10.08
N LYS A 659 -17.40 23.69 9.37
CA LYS A 659 -17.99 22.59 8.60
C LYS A 659 -16.98 22.04 7.57
N LYS A 660 -16.49 22.92 6.71
CA LYS A 660 -15.59 22.55 5.60
C LYS A 660 -14.32 21.87 6.08
N VAL A 661 -13.63 22.45 7.07
CA VAL A 661 -12.38 21.89 7.62
C VAL A 661 -12.66 20.53 8.30
N SER A 662 -13.78 20.42 9.02
CA SER A 662 -14.17 19.18 9.69
C SER A 662 -14.40 18.03 8.71
N GLU A 663 -15.12 18.28 7.62
CA GLU A 663 -15.43 17.29 6.58
C GLU A 663 -14.20 16.95 5.72
N ASP A 664 -13.40 17.94 5.38
CA ASP A 664 -12.19 17.77 4.57
C ASP A 664 -11.11 16.93 5.28
N ILE A 665 -10.96 17.07 6.60
CA ILE A 665 -10.04 16.25 7.38
C ILE A 665 -10.47 14.76 7.33
N GLU A 666 -11.77 14.45 7.42
CA GLU A 666 -12.28 13.07 7.36
C GLU A 666 -12.06 12.40 5.98
N THR A 667 -11.93 13.21 4.95
CA THR A 667 -11.77 12.76 3.56
C THR A 667 -10.37 13.04 2.99
N LEU A 668 -9.40 13.40 3.85
CA LEU A 668 -8.01 13.74 3.48
C LEU A 668 -7.89 14.86 2.44
N LYS A 669 -8.88 15.76 2.38
CA LYS A 669 -8.88 16.92 1.49
C LYS A 669 -8.19 18.14 2.14
N TYR A 670 -6.99 17.93 2.62
CA TYR A 670 -6.23 18.94 3.40
C TYR A 670 -5.97 20.22 2.62
N ASN A 671 -5.70 20.14 1.32
CA ASN A 671 -5.49 21.30 0.47
C ASN A 671 -6.72 22.21 0.43
N THR A 672 -7.93 21.66 0.40
CA THR A 672 -9.18 22.44 0.43
C THR A 672 -9.51 22.94 1.83
N ALA A 673 -9.20 22.18 2.88
CA ALA A 673 -9.30 22.65 4.26
C ALA A 673 -8.41 23.87 4.52
N ILE A 674 -7.14 23.81 4.12
CA ILE A 674 -6.19 24.93 4.26
C ILE A 674 -6.63 26.12 3.39
N ALA A 675 -7.14 25.89 2.18
CA ALA A 675 -7.69 26.95 1.34
C ALA A 675 -8.89 27.63 2.00
N ALA A 676 -9.78 26.88 2.67
CA ALA A 676 -10.90 27.45 3.44
C ALA A 676 -10.40 28.32 4.60
N LEU A 677 -9.36 27.87 5.31
CA LEU A 677 -8.72 28.66 6.36
C LEU A 677 -8.08 29.95 5.81
N MET A 678 -7.44 29.89 4.64
CA MET A 678 -6.88 31.08 3.97
C MET A 678 -7.98 32.06 3.56
N THR A 679 -9.14 31.55 3.10
CA THR A 679 -10.30 32.37 2.75
C THR A 679 -10.88 33.05 3.98
N LEU A 680 -11.08 32.29 5.09
CA LEU A 680 -11.53 32.88 6.36
C LEU A 680 -10.57 33.97 6.84
N LEU A 681 -9.25 33.73 6.75
CA LEU A 681 -8.24 34.73 7.09
C LEU A 681 -8.34 36.00 6.25
N ASN A 682 -8.66 35.87 4.95
CA ASN A 682 -8.91 37.05 4.10
C ASN A 682 -10.16 37.79 4.56
N ASN A 683 -11.26 37.11 4.85
CA ASN A 683 -12.50 37.75 5.36
C ASN A 683 -12.26 38.52 6.67
N ILE A 684 -11.42 37.98 7.57
CA ILE A 684 -11.03 38.64 8.82
C ILE A 684 -10.24 39.93 8.53
N TYR A 685 -9.26 39.88 7.64
CA TYR A 685 -8.51 41.07 7.27
C TYR A 685 -9.35 42.13 6.54
N ASP A 686 -10.31 41.70 5.71
CA ASP A 686 -11.27 42.58 5.04
C ASP A 686 -12.26 43.18 6.04
N ALA A 687 -12.56 42.50 7.13
CA ALA A 687 -13.35 43.00 8.24
C ALA A 687 -12.59 44.06 9.07
N GLY A 688 -11.24 43.98 9.06
CA GLY A 688 -10.35 44.89 9.77
C GLY A 688 -10.19 44.61 11.26
N GLU A 689 -10.87 43.58 11.78
CA GLU A 689 -10.83 43.21 13.19
C GLU A 689 -11.20 41.74 13.36
N ILE A 690 -10.80 41.13 14.48
CA ILE A 690 -11.21 39.79 14.94
C ILE A 690 -11.44 39.86 16.44
N ASN A 691 -12.47 39.22 16.94
CA ASN A 691 -12.70 39.13 18.38
C ASN A 691 -12.13 37.83 19.00
N ARG A 692 -12.17 37.78 20.35
CA ARG A 692 -11.59 36.66 21.09
C ARG A 692 -12.26 35.30 20.79
N ALA A 693 -13.57 35.25 20.60
CA ALA A 693 -14.28 34.03 20.28
C ALA A 693 -13.93 33.52 18.87
N GLU A 694 -13.84 34.42 17.92
CA GLU A 694 -13.42 34.16 16.54
C GLU A 694 -11.98 33.67 16.46
N LEU A 695 -11.05 34.36 17.10
CA LEU A 695 -9.65 33.96 17.13
C LEU A 695 -9.46 32.60 17.83
N LYS A 696 -10.16 32.35 18.92
CA LYS A 696 -10.16 31.06 19.61
C LYS A 696 -10.52 29.92 18.65
N THR A 697 -11.59 30.08 17.88
CA THR A 697 -12.05 29.08 16.91
C THR A 697 -11.03 28.88 15.78
N LEU A 698 -10.50 29.96 15.23
CA LEU A 698 -9.48 29.88 14.18
C LEU A 698 -8.24 29.11 14.65
N LEU A 699 -7.74 29.41 15.87
CA LEU A 699 -6.57 28.71 16.43
C LEU A 699 -6.82 27.21 16.55
N ILE A 700 -8.02 26.81 16.99
CA ILE A 700 -8.38 25.38 17.09
C ILE A 700 -8.41 24.72 15.71
N LEU A 701 -8.99 25.36 14.70
CA LEU A 701 -9.05 24.81 13.34
C LEU A 701 -7.68 24.71 12.66
N VAL A 702 -6.78 25.63 12.96
CA VAL A 702 -5.41 25.67 12.40
C VAL A 702 -4.48 24.71 13.14
N ASN A 703 -4.72 24.41 14.42
CA ASN A 703 -3.81 23.62 15.27
C ASN A 703 -3.38 22.27 14.66
N PRO A 704 -4.24 21.46 14.02
CA PRO A 704 -3.80 20.23 13.40
C PRO A 704 -2.72 20.40 12.31
N PHE A 705 -2.73 21.53 11.62
CA PHE A 705 -1.80 21.85 10.53
C PHE A 705 -0.55 22.58 11.04
N ALA A 706 -0.73 23.53 11.96
CA ALA A 706 0.31 24.42 12.47
C ALA A 706 0.22 24.53 14.00
N PRO A 707 0.64 23.45 14.73
CA PRO A 707 0.41 23.39 16.17
C PRO A 707 1.24 24.38 16.99
N HIS A 708 2.47 24.70 16.58
CA HIS A 708 3.35 25.53 17.44
C HIS A 708 2.90 26.99 17.50
N VAL A 709 2.54 27.58 16.38
CA VAL A 709 2.05 28.97 16.34
C VAL A 709 0.73 29.11 17.09
N THR A 710 -0.15 28.13 16.98
CA THR A 710 -1.46 28.17 17.63
C THR A 710 -1.37 27.93 19.13
N GLU A 711 -0.49 27.05 19.60
CA GLU A 711 -0.19 26.91 21.03
C GLU A 711 0.41 28.19 21.64
N GLU A 712 1.36 28.79 20.91
CA GLU A 712 2.00 30.03 21.37
C GLU A 712 0.99 31.17 21.52
N MET A 713 0.13 31.36 20.53
CA MET A 713 -0.94 32.35 20.59
C MET A 713 -1.98 32.02 21.65
N TRP A 714 -2.37 30.76 21.79
CA TRP A 714 -3.32 30.30 22.80
C TRP A 714 -2.86 30.65 24.22
N SER A 715 -1.62 30.30 24.53
CA SER A 715 -1.04 30.55 25.85
C SER A 715 -0.80 32.07 26.11
N THR A 716 -0.21 32.77 25.17
CA THR A 716 0.16 34.20 25.33
C THR A 716 -1.04 35.13 25.38
N LEU A 717 -2.13 34.78 24.70
CA LEU A 717 -3.37 35.55 24.71
C LEU A 717 -4.34 35.11 25.82
N GLY A 718 -3.94 34.18 26.69
CA GLY A 718 -4.69 33.81 27.88
C GLY A 718 -5.96 32.99 27.65
N TYR A 719 -5.99 32.15 26.60
CA TYR A 719 -7.09 31.18 26.38
C TYR A 719 -6.98 29.94 27.28
N GLY A 720 -5.78 29.63 27.76
CA GLY A 720 -5.46 28.49 28.59
C GLY A 720 -3.95 28.27 28.62
N GLU A 721 -3.51 27.19 29.29
CA GLU A 721 -2.10 26.83 29.37
C GLU A 721 -1.60 26.18 28.08
N MET A 722 -2.43 25.31 27.49
CA MET A 722 -2.06 24.48 26.34
C MET A 722 -3.31 24.16 25.50
N LEU A 723 -3.31 24.53 24.21
CA LEU A 723 -4.45 24.29 23.32
C LEU A 723 -4.76 22.80 23.19
N ALA A 724 -3.73 21.97 23.02
CA ALA A 724 -3.88 20.51 22.87
C ALA A 724 -4.58 19.83 24.08
N LYS A 725 -4.57 20.47 25.24
CA LYS A 725 -5.19 19.98 26.49
C LYS A 725 -6.53 20.66 26.78
N ASP A 726 -6.60 21.97 26.55
CA ASP A 726 -7.67 22.81 27.08
C ASP A 726 -8.79 23.08 26.07
N ALA A 727 -8.53 22.86 24.78
CA ALA A 727 -9.49 23.13 23.72
C ALA A 727 -10.37 21.94 23.36
N SER A 728 -11.53 22.24 22.79
CA SER A 728 -12.42 21.26 22.17
C SER A 728 -12.71 21.65 20.73
N TRP A 729 -12.85 20.64 19.85
CA TRP A 729 -13.17 20.90 18.44
C TRP A 729 -14.48 21.65 18.30
N PRO A 730 -14.55 22.74 17.53
CA PRO A 730 -15.75 23.56 17.45
C PRO A 730 -16.88 22.88 16.69
N ALA A 731 -18.10 23.10 17.12
CA ALA A 731 -19.30 22.74 16.39
C ALA A 731 -19.71 23.85 15.43
N TYR A 732 -20.45 23.52 14.39
CA TYR A 732 -21.07 24.48 13.47
C TYR A 732 -22.59 24.34 13.50
N ASP A 733 -23.27 25.44 13.19
CA ASP A 733 -24.71 25.47 13.00
C ASP A 733 -25.01 25.45 11.50
N PRO A 734 -25.71 24.40 11.00
CA PRO A 734 -26.04 24.28 9.58
C PRO A 734 -26.88 25.46 9.05
N GLU A 735 -27.76 26.04 9.87
CA GLU A 735 -28.60 27.17 9.47
C GLU A 735 -27.78 28.44 9.23
N LYS A 736 -26.69 28.61 9.97
CA LYS A 736 -25.74 29.72 9.82
C LYS A 736 -24.70 29.50 8.70
N CYS A 737 -24.69 28.33 8.09
CA CYS A 737 -23.84 28.06 6.92
C CYS A 737 -24.45 28.57 5.60
N VAL A 738 -25.63 29.12 5.62
CA VAL A 738 -26.28 29.68 4.42
C VAL A 738 -25.93 31.18 4.33
N ASP A 739 -25.54 31.63 3.15
CA ASP A 739 -25.32 33.07 2.91
C ASP A 739 -26.68 33.78 2.94
N SER A 740 -26.79 34.82 3.74
CA SER A 740 -27.96 35.73 3.69
C SER A 740 -27.97 36.53 2.39
N THR A 741 -26.82 36.70 1.77
CA THR A 741 -26.67 37.41 0.51
C THR A 741 -25.80 36.65 -0.48
N ILE A 742 -26.07 36.79 -1.76
CA ILE A 742 -25.30 36.19 -2.87
C ILE A 742 -24.93 37.25 -3.90
N GLU A 743 -23.76 37.11 -4.53
CA GLU A 743 -23.37 37.94 -5.68
C GLU A 743 -23.90 37.30 -6.95
N ILE A 744 -24.76 37.98 -7.67
CA ILE A 744 -25.27 37.57 -8.98
C ILE A 744 -24.70 38.45 -10.11
N ALA A 745 -24.38 37.80 -11.23
CA ALA A 745 -23.91 38.52 -12.41
C ALA A 745 -25.08 39.21 -13.14
N VAL A 746 -24.92 40.46 -13.57
CA VAL A 746 -25.87 41.15 -14.44
C VAL A 746 -25.32 41.23 -15.85
N GLN A 747 -26.08 40.68 -16.79
CA GLN A 747 -25.76 40.66 -18.20
C GLN A 747 -26.74 41.51 -18.99
N VAL A 748 -26.25 42.20 -20.02
CA VAL A 748 -27.08 42.84 -21.04
C VAL A 748 -26.71 42.20 -22.40
N ASN A 749 -27.70 41.60 -23.06
CA ASN A 749 -27.51 40.82 -24.30
C ASN A 749 -26.39 39.74 -24.16
N GLY A 750 -26.36 39.03 -23.03
CA GLY A 750 -25.41 37.97 -22.76
C GLY A 750 -23.96 38.42 -22.36
N LYS A 751 -23.71 39.73 -22.32
CA LYS A 751 -22.41 40.28 -21.91
C LYS A 751 -22.48 40.78 -20.46
N LEU A 752 -21.52 40.41 -19.63
CA LEU A 752 -21.40 40.88 -18.22
C LEU A 752 -21.28 42.41 -18.19
N ARG A 753 -22.17 43.06 -17.39
CA ARG A 753 -22.22 44.53 -17.25
C ARG A 753 -22.20 45.00 -15.82
N GLY A 754 -22.54 44.13 -14.87
CA GLY A 754 -22.54 44.45 -13.46
C GLY A 754 -22.53 43.18 -12.60
N LYS A 755 -22.35 43.37 -11.29
CA LYS A 755 -22.48 42.37 -10.26
C LYS A 755 -23.29 43.00 -9.12
N LEU A 756 -24.25 42.26 -8.60
CA LEU A 756 -25.15 42.71 -7.54
C LEU A 756 -25.04 41.75 -6.36
N VAL A 757 -24.93 42.31 -5.16
CA VAL A 757 -25.09 41.54 -3.93
C VAL A 757 -26.57 41.67 -3.54
N VAL A 758 -27.25 40.52 -3.49
CA VAL A 758 -28.70 40.46 -3.22
C VAL A 758 -28.98 39.40 -2.14
N ALA A 759 -30.16 39.44 -1.53
CA ALA A 759 -30.56 38.35 -0.61
C ALA A 759 -30.53 36.98 -1.31
N ALA A 760 -30.11 35.96 -0.60
CA ALA A 760 -29.94 34.62 -1.18
C ALA A 760 -31.30 34.01 -1.66
N ASP A 761 -32.38 34.40 -1.00
CA ASP A 761 -33.75 34.03 -1.26
C ASP A 761 -34.52 35.03 -2.10
N ILE A 762 -33.81 36.00 -2.74
CA ILE A 762 -34.41 37.07 -3.54
C ILE A 762 -35.34 36.49 -4.61
N SER A 763 -36.53 37.12 -4.74
CA SER A 763 -37.46 36.76 -5.82
C SER A 763 -36.92 37.09 -7.21
N ALA A 764 -37.42 36.44 -8.24
CA ALA A 764 -37.04 36.77 -9.62
C ALA A 764 -37.38 38.24 -9.97
N GLU A 765 -38.52 38.73 -9.51
CA GLU A 765 -38.99 40.09 -9.74
C GLU A 765 -38.04 41.10 -9.09
N ASP A 766 -37.67 40.89 -7.83
CA ASP A 766 -36.78 41.81 -7.09
C ASP A 766 -35.37 41.79 -7.62
N ALA A 767 -34.85 40.61 -8.01
CA ALA A 767 -33.52 40.47 -8.61
C ALA A 767 -33.42 41.21 -9.95
N ILE A 768 -34.47 41.12 -10.79
CA ILE A 768 -34.55 41.86 -12.05
C ILE A 768 -34.67 43.38 -11.80
N ALA A 769 -35.48 43.77 -10.81
CA ALA A 769 -35.65 45.15 -10.43
C ALA A 769 -34.33 45.76 -9.95
N ALA A 770 -33.61 45.04 -9.08
CA ALA A 770 -32.27 45.46 -8.59
C ALA A 770 -31.26 45.54 -9.74
N ALA A 771 -31.29 44.60 -10.68
CA ALA A 771 -30.41 44.63 -11.84
C ALA A 771 -30.66 45.82 -12.77
N LYS A 772 -31.92 46.25 -12.92
CA LYS A 772 -32.27 47.44 -13.68
C LYS A 772 -31.90 48.73 -12.95
N ALA A 773 -31.90 48.75 -11.61
CA ALA A 773 -31.58 49.87 -10.78
C ALA A 773 -30.07 50.16 -10.66
N ASP A 774 -29.21 49.16 -10.98
CA ASP A 774 -27.75 49.32 -10.87
C ASP A 774 -27.23 50.37 -11.87
N GLU A 775 -26.51 51.37 -11.32
CA GLU A 775 -26.04 52.53 -12.12
C GLU A 775 -25.19 52.12 -13.32
N LYS A 776 -24.37 51.07 -13.21
CA LYS A 776 -23.50 50.56 -14.28
C LYS A 776 -24.34 49.92 -15.36
N VAL A 777 -25.36 49.19 -14.98
CA VAL A 777 -26.28 48.48 -15.88
C VAL A 777 -27.19 49.48 -16.60
N GLN A 778 -27.67 50.51 -15.92
CA GLN A 778 -28.53 51.56 -16.48
C GLN A 778 -27.88 52.22 -17.70
N SER A 779 -26.59 52.45 -17.69
CA SER A 779 -25.87 53.04 -18.85
C SER A 779 -25.98 52.19 -20.14
N PHE A 780 -26.29 50.91 -20.03
CA PHE A 780 -26.50 49.98 -21.15
C PHE A 780 -27.97 49.84 -21.54
N LEU A 781 -28.90 50.33 -20.69
CA LEU A 781 -30.34 50.27 -20.94
C LEU A 781 -30.89 51.60 -21.48
N THR A 782 -30.18 52.74 -21.36
CA THR A 782 -30.57 54.06 -21.84
C THR A 782 -30.89 54.00 -23.32
N ASP A 783 -32.02 54.52 -23.73
CA ASP A 783 -32.58 54.57 -25.08
C ASP A 783 -32.85 53.21 -25.71
N LYS A 784 -33.01 52.13 -24.91
CA LYS A 784 -33.30 50.79 -25.39
C LYS A 784 -34.50 50.17 -24.69
N ASN A 785 -35.25 49.39 -25.43
CA ASN A 785 -36.37 48.61 -24.87
C ASN A 785 -35.92 47.26 -24.38
N VAL A 786 -36.19 46.93 -23.12
CA VAL A 786 -35.98 45.55 -22.59
C VAL A 786 -37.09 44.66 -23.13
N VAL A 787 -36.72 43.71 -23.99
CA VAL A 787 -37.67 42.79 -24.66
C VAL A 787 -37.78 41.41 -23.98
N LYS A 788 -36.78 41.06 -23.15
CA LYS A 788 -36.80 39.79 -22.39
C LYS A 788 -35.94 39.92 -21.15
N GLU A 789 -36.45 39.39 -20.06
CA GLU A 789 -35.77 39.36 -18.76
C GLU A 789 -35.64 37.88 -18.34
N ILE A 790 -34.41 37.50 -17.95
CA ILE A 790 -34.09 36.13 -17.57
C ILE A 790 -33.37 36.18 -16.23
N TYR A 791 -33.95 35.54 -15.22
CA TYR A 791 -33.30 35.29 -13.96
C TYR A 791 -32.95 33.80 -13.82
N VAL A 792 -31.70 33.55 -13.49
CA VAL A 792 -31.21 32.21 -13.11
C VAL A 792 -30.90 32.27 -11.64
N PRO A 793 -31.72 31.62 -10.78
CA PRO A 793 -31.57 31.71 -9.33
C PRO A 793 -30.14 31.47 -8.86
N GLY A 794 -29.62 32.37 -8.03
CA GLY A 794 -28.30 32.28 -7.46
C GLY A 794 -27.13 32.48 -8.42
N LYS A 795 -27.39 32.84 -9.73
CA LYS A 795 -26.31 32.94 -10.72
C LYS A 795 -26.29 34.27 -11.47
N LEU A 796 -27.39 34.61 -12.16
CA LEU A 796 -27.36 35.82 -13.00
C LEU A 796 -28.77 36.34 -13.32
N VAL A 797 -28.79 37.64 -13.64
CA VAL A 797 -29.88 38.27 -14.39
C VAL A 797 -29.37 38.62 -15.76
N ASN A 798 -30.11 38.30 -16.83
CA ASN A 798 -29.78 38.75 -18.19
C ASN A 798 -30.93 39.56 -18.78
N LEU A 799 -30.67 40.83 -19.09
CA LEU A 799 -31.60 41.76 -19.71
C LEU A 799 -31.33 41.78 -21.22
N VAL A 800 -32.30 41.35 -22.00
CA VAL A 800 -32.22 41.41 -23.46
C VAL A 800 -32.85 42.70 -23.94
N VAL A 801 -32.06 43.51 -24.59
CA VAL A 801 -32.50 44.84 -25.10
C VAL A 801 -32.45 44.91 -26.62
N LYS A 802 -33.41 45.61 -27.18
CA LYS A 802 -33.45 46.05 -28.59
C LYS A 802 -33.50 47.58 -28.61
N GLY A 803 -32.65 48.18 -29.41
CA GLY A 803 -32.61 49.57 -29.65
C GLY A 803 -31.69 49.91 -30.78
#